data_1ca7a64dbbfe3ad24a510a3ec04f9f3b
#
_entry.id   1ca7a64dbbfe3ad24a510a3ec04f9f3b
#
_cell.length_a   1.000
_cell.length_b   1.000
_cell.length_c   1.000
_cell.angle_alpha   90.00
_cell.angle_beta   90.00
_cell.angle_gamma   90.00
#
_symmetry.space_group_name_H-M   'P 1'
#
loop_
_entity.id
_entity.type
_entity.pdbx_description
1 polymer ?
#
loop_
_entity_poly.entity_id
_entity_poly.type
_entity_poly.pdbx_seq_one_letter_code
_entity_poly.pdbx_strand_id
1 'polypeptide(L)'
;MADVKRIYVEKKEPYAVAAKELKQELKSYLGIDTLSEVRVLIRYDVESISEDVYKKALVTVFSEPPVDDIYEGRFPKKENDKVFSVEYLPGQFDQRADSAEQCVKLLNEKEEPIIRSATTYVLSGDISEDELARIKSYCINPVDSRETDEVVPETLVTVFEEPADVKIFDGFKDMPEDELKALYDSLGLAMTFKDFLHIQNYFHGEEKRDPSMTEIRVLDTYWSDHCRHTTFLTELKNVTFEDGDYKAPVEKTYNEYKKAHDEMYQGRDDKFVSLMDIALLGMKKLRAEGKLEDMEVSDEINACSIVVPVEIDHGNGPETEEWLVFFKNETHNHPTEIEPFGGAATCLGGAIRDPLSGRGYVYQAMRVTGAADPTKSQKETMEGKLSQRKIVTGAAKGYSSYGNQIGLATGLVDEVYHPNYVAKRLEIGAVMGAAPRKNVIRENSDPDDIIILLGGRTGRDGCGGATGSSKAHNTASIDTCGAEVQKGNAPTERKIQRLFRREEVSRLIKKCNDFGAGGVSVAIGELADGLTVDLDKVPKKYAGLDGTELAISESQERMAIVVDPKDVDKMLAYAEEENLEAVCVATVTKFPRLVLKWRGKEIVNISRAFLDTNGAHQETDVVVESPKKADNYLTKTEKVDSFKDAFLKKLSSLNACSKKGLVEMFDSSIGACTVNMPYGGKYQLTPTQTMIAKLPVLDGKCDTVTMMSYGMDPYLMSWSPYHGAEYAVLTSVAKIVSAGGDFHKIRFTFQEYFKRMTEDAKRWGEPMAALLGAYDAQIKLGLPSIGGKDSMSGTFNDIDVPPTLCSFAVDVAEISDVVTNELKKAGSRLVKFTIQKDEYDLPDFAFIMSQYEKITKLMRDGVIRSAQAVDGNGVADAVAKMAFGNKIGAKFCKHKPKEYFFTPGYGEIVAEIDEEDLAVLDAAGVSYDKIGKTLDKPQFECDDEVISMEEALSAWSGTCLLYTSPSPRDA
;
A
#
# COMPACT_ATOMS: atom_id res chain seq x y z
N MET A 1 -14.51 27.70 36.82
CA MET A 1 -15.14 26.96 35.74
C MET A 1 -14.17 27.06 34.56
N ALA A 2 -13.74 25.91 34.03
CA ALA A 2 -12.92 25.93 32.84
C ALA A 2 -13.83 26.49 31.72
N ASP A 3 -13.37 27.50 31.02
CA ASP A 3 -14.12 28.18 29.95
C ASP A 3 -13.66 27.60 28.61
N VAL A 4 -14.52 26.87 27.94
CA VAL A 4 -14.23 26.33 26.60
C VAL A 4 -14.22 27.48 25.62
N LYS A 5 -13.08 27.68 24.97
CA LYS A 5 -12.88 28.72 23.96
C LYS A 5 -13.07 28.11 22.59
N ARG A 6 -14.00 28.62 21.78
CA ARG A 6 -14.24 28.21 20.42
C ARG A 6 -13.60 29.13 19.40
N ILE A 7 -12.89 28.56 18.45
CA ILE A 7 -12.18 29.26 17.37
C ILE A 7 -12.64 28.67 16.05
N TYR A 8 -12.88 29.51 15.07
CA TYR A 8 -13.05 29.11 13.67
C TYR A 8 -11.93 29.71 12.82
N VAL A 9 -11.33 28.87 11.99
CA VAL A 9 -10.23 29.27 11.10
C VAL A 9 -10.64 28.98 9.66
N GLU A 10 -10.57 29.98 8.83
CA GLU A 10 -10.97 29.93 7.43
C GLU A 10 -9.82 30.36 6.52
N LYS A 11 -9.55 29.60 5.47
CA LYS A 11 -8.59 30.04 4.47
C LYS A 11 -9.13 31.25 3.70
N LYS A 12 -8.30 32.31 3.56
CA LYS A 12 -8.61 33.46 2.71
C LYS A 12 -8.91 33.02 1.27
N GLU A 13 -9.75 33.79 0.56
CA GLU A 13 -10.29 33.39 -0.74
C GLU A 13 -9.27 32.79 -1.74
N PRO A 14 -8.07 33.39 -1.95
CA PRO A 14 -7.10 32.81 -2.88
C PRO A 14 -6.62 31.40 -2.49
N TYR A 15 -6.62 31.08 -1.21
CA TYR A 15 -6.11 29.85 -0.62
C TYR A 15 -7.21 28.86 -0.22
N ALA A 16 -8.48 29.18 -0.46
CA ALA A 16 -9.65 28.36 -0.04
C ALA A 16 -9.90 27.18 -1.02
N VAL A 17 -8.86 26.36 -1.27
CA VAL A 17 -8.90 25.25 -2.24
C VAL A 17 -9.98 24.24 -1.86
N ALA A 18 -10.03 23.80 -0.59
CA ALA A 18 -11.03 22.80 -0.15
C ALA A 18 -12.48 23.27 -0.35
N ALA A 19 -12.76 24.57 -0.15
CA ALA A 19 -14.09 25.14 -0.38
C ALA A 19 -14.43 25.19 -1.88
N LYS A 20 -13.46 25.54 -2.74
CA LYS A 20 -13.61 25.58 -4.20
C LYS A 20 -13.84 24.17 -4.76
N GLU A 21 -13.05 23.20 -4.33
CA GLU A 21 -13.20 21.78 -4.72
C GLU A 21 -14.57 21.25 -4.30
N LEU A 22 -14.95 21.42 -3.03
CA LEU A 22 -16.26 20.96 -2.56
C LEU A 22 -17.41 21.62 -3.33
N LYS A 23 -17.34 22.93 -3.60
CA LYS A 23 -18.34 23.62 -4.42
C LYS A 23 -18.46 23.01 -5.81
N GLN A 24 -17.32 22.72 -6.46
CA GLN A 24 -17.33 22.08 -7.78
C GLN A 24 -17.95 20.68 -7.72
N GLU A 25 -17.58 19.87 -6.74
CA GLU A 25 -18.13 18.52 -6.54
C GLU A 25 -19.64 18.55 -6.30
N LEU A 26 -20.11 19.41 -5.39
CA LEU A 26 -21.55 19.54 -5.10
C LEU A 26 -22.34 19.97 -6.33
N LYS A 27 -21.80 20.85 -7.17
CA LYS A 27 -22.45 21.28 -8.42
C LYS A 27 -22.37 20.22 -9.51
N SER A 28 -21.14 19.77 -9.86
CA SER A 28 -20.94 18.93 -11.04
C SER A 28 -21.28 17.46 -10.79
N TYR A 29 -21.08 16.95 -9.58
CA TYR A 29 -21.27 15.54 -9.25
C TYR A 29 -22.62 15.26 -8.57
N LEU A 30 -23.02 16.09 -7.58
CA LEU A 30 -24.31 15.96 -6.93
C LEU A 30 -25.46 16.67 -7.69
N GLY A 31 -25.13 17.57 -8.62
CA GLY A 31 -26.15 18.33 -9.39
C GLY A 31 -26.89 19.36 -8.53
N ILE A 32 -26.21 19.99 -7.57
CA ILE A 32 -26.81 21.05 -6.72
C ILE A 32 -26.58 22.41 -7.38
N ASP A 33 -27.39 22.73 -8.39
CA ASP A 33 -27.27 23.97 -9.18
C ASP A 33 -27.62 25.23 -8.40
N THR A 34 -28.46 25.10 -7.38
CA THR A 34 -28.91 26.17 -6.48
C THR A 34 -27.80 26.72 -5.57
N LEU A 35 -26.69 25.98 -5.41
CA LEU A 35 -25.53 26.37 -4.60
C LEU A 35 -24.76 27.51 -5.24
N SER A 36 -24.61 28.63 -4.54
CA SER A 36 -23.86 29.81 -5.02
C SER A 36 -22.45 29.91 -4.45
N GLU A 37 -22.27 29.58 -3.16
CA GLU A 37 -21.00 29.68 -2.45
C GLU A 37 -20.84 28.54 -1.44
N VAL A 38 -19.60 28.09 -1.23
CA VAL A 38 -19.20 27.16 -0.17
C VAL A 38 -18.06 27.77 0.60
N ARG A 39 -18.12 27.73 1.91
CA ARG A 39 -17.02 28.04 2.81
C ARG A 39 -16.74 26.84 3.70
N VAL A 40 -15.48 26.59 3.99
CA VAL A 40 -15.03 25.50 4.87
C VAL A 40 -14.18 26.12 5.96
N LEU A 41 -14.62 25.97 7.21
CA LEU A 41 -13.94 26.47 8.37
C LEU A 41 -13.50 25.30 9.25
N ILE A 42 -12.30 25.38 9.81
CA ILE A 42 -11.86 24.46 10.87
C ILE A 42 -12.28 25.06 12.20
N ARG A 43 -13.07 24.31 12.96
CA ARG A 43 -13.44 24.65 14.34
C ARG A 43 -12.50 24.00 15.32
N TYR A 44 -12.00 24.75 16.27
CA TYR A 44 -11.33 24.23 17.46
C TYR A 44 -12.12 24.64 18.70
N ASP A 45 -12.36 23.67 19.57
CA ASP A 45 -12.81 23.89 20.95
C ASP A 45 -11.62 23.60 21.86
N VAL A 46 -11.24 24.55 22.71
CA VAL A 46 -10.02 24.52 23.52
C VAL A 46 -10.37 24.77 24.97
N GLU A 47 -9.94 23.88 25.87
CA GLU A 47 -10.10 23.97 27.32
C GLU A 47 -8.74 23.81 28.01
N SER A 48 -8.59 24.31 29.24
CA SER A 48 -7.39 24.16 30.06
C SER A 48 -6.12 24.77 29.45
N ILE A 49 -6.22 25.99 28.94
CA ILE A 49 -5.11 26.77 28.40
C ILE A 49 -5.05 28.14 29.07
N SER A 50 -3.86 28.63 29.44
CA SER A 50 -3.67 29.99 29.99
C SER A 50 -3.89 31.04 28.90
N GLU A 51 -4.36 32.23 29.33
CA GLU A 51 -4.70 33.33 28.42
C GLU A 51 -3.53 33.81 27.56
N ASP A 52 -2.32 33.84 28.15
CA ASP A 52 -1.12 34.28 27.44
C ASP A 52 -0.66 33.28 26.39
N VAL A 53 -0.75 31.96 26.68
CA VAL A 53 -0.44 30.90 25.73
C VAL A 53 -1.51 30.81 24.66
N TYR A 54 -2.80 30.95 25.04
CA TYR A 54 -3.90 30.98 24.08
C TYR A 54 -3.72 32.07 23.01
N LYS A 55 -3.40 33.30 23.41
CA LYS A 55 -3.14 34.41 22.49
C LYS A 55 -1.99 34.15 21.54
N LYS A 56 -0.92 33.47 21.99
CA LYS A 56 0.17 33.06 21.12
C LYS A 56 -0.29 31.95 20.19
N ALA A 57 -1.00 30.95 20.70
CA ALA A 57 -1.47 29.78 19.93
C ALA A 57 -2.44 30.20 18.82
N LEU A 58 -3.25 31.23 18.99
CA LEU A 58 -4.15 31.75 17.94
C LEU A 58 -3.40 31.97 16.60
N VAL A 59 -2.20 32.52 16.64
CA VAL A 59 -1.44 32.93 15.46
C VAL A 59 -0.24 32.04 15.14
N THR A 60 0.01 30.98 15.91
CA THR A 60 1.16 30.09 15.73
C THR A 60 0.79 28.61 15.69
N VAL A 61 -0.35 28.23 16.28
CA VAL A 61 -0.83 26.84 16.32
C VAL A 61 -2.11 26.68 15.55
N PHE A 62 -3.13 27.50 15.83
CA PHE A 62 -4.45 27.35 15.24
C PHE A 62 -4.55 27.94 13.84
N SER A 63 -3.71 28.92 13.50
CA SER A 63 -3.77 29.59 12.19
C SER A 63 -2.43 30.08 11.69
N GLU A 64 -2.40 30.40 10.41
CA GLU A 64 -1.33 31.09 9.69
C GLU A 64 -1.86 32.44 9.19
N PRO A 65 -1.66 33.57 9.90
CA PRO A 65 -2.27 34.87 9.61
C PRO A 65 -2.13 35.36 8.16
N PRO A 66 -1.04 35.05 7.41
CA PRO A 66 -0.95 35.46 6.01
C PRO A 66 -2.04 34.84 5.11
N VAL A 67 -2.49 33.63 5.43
CA VAL A 67 -3.40 32.82 4.59
C VAL A 67 -4.74 32.47 5.25
N ASP A 68 -4.88 32.78 6.56
CA ASP A 68 -6.06 32.46 7.37
C ASP A 68 -6.74 33.71 7.93
N ASP A 69 -8.05 33.63 8.05
CA ASP A 69 -8.90 34.48 8.88
C ASP A 69 -9.34 33.70 10.12
N ILE A 70 -9.34 34.39 11.30
CA ILE A 70 -9.70 33.78 12.59
C ILE A 70 -10.96 34.45 13.12
N TYR A 71 -11.84 33.65 13.70
CA TYR A 71 -13.04 34.13 14.37
C TYR A 71 -13.15 33.44 15.73
N GLU A 72 -13.25 34.24 16.79
CA GLU A 72 -13.46 33.72 18.16
C GLU A 72 -14.97 33.68 18.48
N GLY A 73 -15.43 32.53 18.93
CA GLY A 73 -16.81 32.28 19.35
C GLY A 73 -17.83 32.22 18.21
N ARG A 74 -17.79 33.16 17.27
CA ARG A 74 -18.73 33.21 16.12
C ARG A 74 -18.03 33.72 14.87
N PHE A 75 -18.45 33.24 13.71
CA PHE A 75 -18.01 33.71 12.40
C PHE A 75 -19.15 34.43 11.62
N PRO A 76 -18.85 35.33 10.69
CA PRO A 76 -19.88 36.01 9.91
C PRO A 76 -20.57 35.05 8.93
N LYS A 77 -21.91 35.05 8.92
CA LYS A 77 -22.75 34.29 7.99
C LYS A 77 -23.96 35.11 7.54
N LYS A 78 -24.48 34.84 6.35
CA LYS A 78 -25.72 35.43 5.81
C LYS A 78 -26.92 34.78 6.49
N GLU A 79 -28.04 35.46 6.51
CA GLU A 79 -29.26 34.99 7.20
C GLU A 79 -29.79 33.66 6.63
N ASN A 80 -29.66 33.45 5.31
CA ASN A 80 -30.13 32.26 4.61
C ASN A 80 -29.06 31.17 4.42
N ASP A 81 -27.85 31.34 4.97
CA ASP A 81 -26.78 30.32 4.87
C ASP A 81 -27.19 29.05 5.65
N LYS A 82 -27.04 27.90 5.00
CA LYS A 82 -27.15 26.60 5.68
C LYS A 82 -25.78 26.25 6.27
N VAL A 83 -25.76 25.93 7.57
CA VAL A 83 -24.52 25.60 8.30
C VAL A 83 -24.68 24.27 8.98
N PHE A 84 -23.65 23.44 8.88
CA PHE A 84 -23.50 22.22 9.68
C PHE A 84 -22.02 21.97 9.98
N SER A 85 -21.75 21.32 11.10
CA SER A 85 -20.39 20.95 11.50
C SER A 85 -20.27 19.44 11.62
N VAL A 86 -19.10 18.92 11.27
CA VAL A 86 -18.77 17.49 11.30
C VAL A 86 -17.58 17.27 12.23
N GLU A 87 -17.76 16.40 13.21
CA GLU A 87 -16.72 15.99 14.15
C GLU A 87 -16.49 14.48 14.10
N TYR A 88 -15.33 14.01 14.56
CA TYR A 88 -15.10 12.57 14.70
C TYR A 88 -15.99 11.95 15.77
N LEU A 89 -16.32 10.66 15.57
CA LEU A 89 -17.03 9.87 16.58
C LEU A 89 -16.20 9.75 17.86
N PRO A 90 -16.85 9.64 19.02
CA PRO A 90 -16.15 9.38 20.28
C PRO A 90 -15.28 8.12 20.19
N GLY A 91 -14.01 8.22 20.56
CA GLY A 91 -13.04 7.14 20.47
C GLY A 91 -12.24 7.10 19.17
N GLN A 92 -12.62 7.85 18.15
CA GLN A 92 -11.79 8.05 16.97
C GLN A 92 -10.64 9.02 17.27
N PHE A 93 -9.50 8.81 16.66
CA PHE A 93 -8.33 9.67 16.83
C PHE A 93 -8.46 10.95 16.01
N ASP A 94 -8.46 12.09 16.66
CA ASP A 94 -8.44 13.41 16.04
C ASP A 94 -6.99 13.92 15.92
N GLN A 95 -6.37 13.61 14.76
CA GLN A 95 -4.97 13.98 14.48
C GLN A 95 -4.74 15.50 14.57
N ARG A 96 -5.73 16.30 14.14
CA ARG A 96 -5.61 17.77 14.14
C ARG A 96 -5.61 18.31 15.57
N ALA A 97 -6.48 17.82 16.41
CA ALA A 97 -6.54 18.18 17.82
C ALA A 97 -5.27 17.75 18.58
N ASP A 98 -4.82 16.51 18.38
CA ASP A 98 -3.59 15.97 18.97
C ASP A 98 -2.36 16.80 18.57
N SER A 99 -2.23 17.15 17.30
CA SER A 99 -1.14 17.99 16.81
C SER A 99 -1.19 19.40 17.43
N ALA A 100 -2.39 19.96 17.58
CA ALA A 100 -2.56 21.27 18.21
C ALA A 100 -2.18 21.23 19.71
N GLU A 101 -2.59 20.17 20.44
CA GLU A 101 -2.19 19.96 21.84
C GLU A 101 -0.67 19.87 22.00
N GLN A 102 0.00 19.07 21.13
CA GLN A 102 1.46 18.98 21.13
C GLN A 102 2.13 20.32 20.85
N CYS A 103 1.64 21.10 19.87
CA CYS A 103 2.17 22.42 19.55
C CYS A 103 1.97 23.44 20.71
N VAL A 104 0.85 23.38 21.41
CA VAL A 104 0.63 24.21 22.61
C VAL A 104 1.63 23.87 23.71
N LYS A 105 1.89 22.57 23.94
CA LYS A 105 2.91 22.12 24.92
C LYS A 105 4.32 22.57 24.51
N LEU A 106 4.65 22.65 23.23
CA LEU A 106 5.91 23.23 22.76
C LEU A 106 6.02 24.74 23.05
N LEU A 107 4.90 25.48 23.10
CA LEU A 107 4.90 26.89 23.51
C LEU A 107 5.10 27.04 25.01
N ASN A 108 4.59 26.11 25.81
CA ASN A 108 4.76 26.07 27.27
C ASN A 108 4.48 24.65 27.80
N GLU A 109 5.52 23.94 28.23
CA GLU A 109 5.46 22.56 28.75
C GLU A 109 4.53 22.35 29.94
N LYS A 110 4.14 23.44 30.63
CA LYS A 110 3.23 23.38 31.78
C LYS A 110 1.75 23.38 31.42
N GLU A 111 1.42 23.60 30.16
CA GLU A 111 0.05 23.55 29.67
C GLU A 111 -0.40 22.10 29.45
N GLU A 112 -1.63 21.84 29.82
CA GLU A 112 -2.31 20.56 29.57
C GLU A 112 -3.65 20.83 28.86
N PRO A 113 -3.61 21.35 27.61
CA PRO A 113 -4.82 21.72 26.92
C PRO A 113 -5.60 20.45 26.53
N ILE A 114 -6.93 20.57 26.50
CA ILE A 114 -7.82 19.61 25.86
C ILE A 114 -8.39 20.31 24.64
N ILE A 115 -8.15 19.72 23.48
CA ILE A 115 -8.58 20.28 22.20
C ILE A 115 -9.45 19.25 21.45
N ARG A 116 -10.50 19.75 20.79
CA ARG A 116 -11.30 18.99 19.82
C ARG A 116 -11.41 19.77 18.53
N SER A 117 -11.42 19.08 17.40
CA SER A 117 -11.61 19.73 16.12
C SER A 117 -12.91 19.30 15.44
N ALA A 118 -13.45 20.18 14.60
CA ALA A 118 -14.54 19.89 13.70
C ALA A 118 -14.37 20.67 12.40
N THR A 119 -14.98 20.19 11.32
CA THR A 119 -15.06 20.93 10.07
C THR A 119 -16.46 21.53 9.93
N THR A 120 -16.53 22.84 9.79
CA THR A 120 -17.79 23.59 9.62
C THR A 120 -17.98 23.97 8.17
N TYR A 121 -19.09 23.58 7.59
CA TYR A 121 -19.48 23.89 6.23
C TYR A 121 -20.54 24.98 6.24
N VAL A 122 -20.33 26.03 5.42
CA VAL A 122 -21.28 27.13 5.22
C VAL A 122 -21.67 27.15 3.74
N LEU A 123 -22.94 26.97 3.48
CA LEU A 123 -23.50 26.82 2.14
C LEU A 123 -24.45 28.00 1.87
N SER A 124 -24.16 28.79 0.84
CA SER A 124 -25.02 29.88 0.39
C SER A 124 -25.75 29.49 -0.89
N GLY A 125 -27.01 29.85 -1.00
CA GLY A 125 -27.90 29.58 -2.17
C GLY A 125 -29.31 29.25 -1.75
N ASP A 126 -30.16 28.98 -2.71
CA ASP A 126 -31.57 28.55 -2.47
C ASP A 126 -31.63 27.02 -2.33
N ILE A 127 -30.98 26.53 -1.27
CA ILE A 127 -30.77 25.08 -1.03
C ILE A 127 -31.97 24.51 -0.27
N SER A 128 -32.68 23.59 -0.88
CA SER A 128 -33.77 22.85 -0.26
C SER A 128 -33.28 21.90 0.84
N GLU A 129 -34.19 21.48 1.74
CA GLU A 129 -33.84 20.52 2.81
C GLU A 129 -33.43 19.15 2.25
N ASP A 130 -33.97 18.72 1.11
CA ASP A 130 -33.57 17.50 0.43
C ASP A 130 -32.14 17.61 -0.13
N GLU A 131 -31.82 18.73 -0.78
CA GLU A 131 -30.47 19.00 -1.25
C GLU A 131 -29.46 19.07 -0.07
N LEU A 132 -29.84 19.72 1.04
CA LEU A 132 -29.01 19.77 2.24
C LEU A 132 -28.77 18.38 2.83
N ALA A 133 -29.78 17.52 2.88
CA ALA A 133 -29.64 16.14 3.34
C ALA A 133 -28.69 15.34 2.46
N ARG A 134 -28.76 15.50 1.13
CA ARG A 134 -27.83 14.88 0.17
C ARG A 134 -26.40 15.40 0.35
N ILE A 135 -26.22 16.70 0.59
CA ILE A 135 -24.89 17.30 0.86
C ILE A 135 -24.33 16.73 2.16
N LYS A 136 -25.12 16.68 3.23
CA LYS A 136 -24.68 16.10 4.51
C LYS A 136 -24.29 14.63 4.35
N SER A 137 -25.07 13.81 3.68
CA SER A 137 -24.74 12.40 3.39
C SER A 137 -23.47 12.25 2.56
N TYR A 138 -23.15 13.23 1.71
CA TYR A 138 -21.89 13.23 0.97
C TYR A 138 -20.68 13.63 1.83
N CYS A 139 -20.84 14.63 2.70
CA CYS A 139 -19.75 15.17 3.53
C CYS A 139 -19.44 14.32 4.77
N ILE A 140 -20.41 13.62 5.34
CA ILE A 140 -20.29 12.84 6.57
C ILE A 140 -20.08 11.37 6.22
N ASN A 141 -19.01 10.78 6.76
CA ASN A 141 -18.81 9.34 6.72
C ASN A 141 -19.21 8.74 8.08
N PRO A 142 -20.31 7.96 8.16
CA PRO A 142 -20.80 7.45 9.45
C PRO A 142 -19.84 6.47 10.14
N VAL A 143 -18.86 5.94 9.40
CA VAL A 143 -17.79 5.06 9.95
C VAL A 143 -16.93 5.78 10.97
N ASP A 144 -16.64 7.09 10.76
CA ASP A 144 -15.68 7.83 11.59
C ASP A 144 -16.20 9.17 12.09
N SER A 145 -17.30 9.70 11.54
CA SER A 145 -17.73 11.07 11.80
C SER A 145 -19.24 11.21 11.92
N ARG A 146 -19.65 12.31 12.54
CA ARG A 146 -21.05 12.66 12.73
C ARG A 146 -21.26 14.16 12.64
N GLU A 147 -22.52 14.56 12.44
CA GLU A 147 -22.90 15.96 12.61
C GLU A 147 -22.86 16.36 14.10
N THR A 148 -22.35 17.55 14.39
CA THR A 148 -22.32 18.15 15.72
C THR A 148 -22.98 19.54 15.68
N ASP A 149 -23.57 19.94 16.79
CA ASP A 149 -24.23 21.24 16.89
C ASP A 149 -23.24 22.41 17.06
N GLU A 150 -23.78 23.64 16.99
CA GLU A 150 -23.00 24.87 17.21
C GLU A 150 -22.93 25.31 18.69
N VAL A 151 -23.52 24.55 19.62
CA VAL A 151 -23.49 24.89 21.04
C VAL A 151 -22.07 24.62 21.60
N VAL A 152 -21.50 25.60 22.26
CA VAL A 152 -20.22 25.44 22.96
C VAL A 152 -20.43 24.55 24.18
N PRO A 153 -19.75 23.40 24.31
CA PRO A 153 -19.92 22.54 25.46
C PRO A 153 -19.39 23.19 26.74
N GLU A 154 -19.95 22.82 27.87
CA GLU A 154 -19.48 23.34 29.17
C GLU A 154 -18.08 22.84 29.53
N THR A 155 -17.70 21.64 29.05
CA THR A 155 -16.37 21.05 29.21
C THR A 155 -16.09 20.07 28.05
N LEU A 156 -14.81 19.93 27.69
CA LEU A 156 -14.30 18.95 26.75
C LEU A 156 -13.85 17.66 27.44
N VAL A 157 -13.77 17.68 28.77
CA VAL A 157 -13.38 16.49 29.55
C VAL A 157 -14.40 15.37 29.34
N THR A 158 -13.97 14.27 28.78
CA THR A 158 -14.78 13.06 28.68
C THR A 158 -14.59 12.21 29.90
N VAL A 159 -15.69 11.93 30.62
CA VAL A 159 -15.67 10.98 31.73
C VAL A 159 -15.89 9.58 31.17
N PHE A 160 -14.92 8.74 31.32
CA PHE A 160 -15.03 7.33 30.96
C PHE A 160 -15.37 6.51 32.20
N GLU A 161 -16.27 5.55 32.02
CA GLU A 161 -16.52 4.54 33.07
C GLU A 161 -15.30 3.62 33.18
N GLU A 162 -14.95 3.22 34.39
CA GLU A 162 -13.91 2.20 34.57
C GLU A 162 -14.40 0.88 33.95
N PRO A 163 -13.60 0.25 33.04
CA PRO A 163 -13.99 -1.02 32.46
C PRO A 163 -14.04 -2.13 33.52
N ALA A 164 -14.94 -3.08 33.33
CA ALA A 164 -15.01 -4.28 34.14
C ALA A 164 -13.75 -5.15 33.98
N ASP A 165 -13.51 -6.04 34.93
CA ASP A 165 -12.48 -7.06 34.80
C ASP A 165 -12.76 -7.95 33.60
N VAL A 166 -11.70 -8.47 32.97
CA VAL A 166 -11.81 -9.37 31.81
C VAL A 166 -12.60 -10.63 32.19
N LYS A 167 -13.59 -10.94 31.36
CA LYS A 167 -14.46 -12.12 31.53
C LYS A 167 -13.67 -13.41 31.37
N ILE A 168 -13.90 -14.38 32.25
CA ILE A 168 -13.49 -15.78 32.08
C ILE A 168 -14.69 -16.56 31.55
N PHE A 169 -14.48 -17.48 30.64
CA PHE A 169 -15.54 -18.35 30.11
C PHE A 169 -15.68 -19.62 30.97
N ASP A 170 -16.34 -19.49 32.10
CA ASP A 170 -16.54 -20.61 33.08
C ASP A 170 -17.14 -21.85 32.39
N GLY A 171 -16.48 -22.99 32.56
CA GLY A 171 -16.89 -24.28 32.01
C GLY A 171 -16.49 -24.51 30.54
N PHE A 172 -15.82 -23.54 29.87
CA PHE A 172 -15.42 -23.63 28.46
C PHE A 172 -14.67 -24.93 28.12
N LYS A 173 -13.70 -25.30 28.93
CA LYS A 173 -12.84 -26.48 28.68
C LYS A 173 -13.59 -27.78 28.62
N ASP A 174 -14.75 -27.88 29.27
CA ASP A 174 -15.58 -29.06 29.37
C ASP A 174 -16.96 -28.90 28.68
N MET A 175 -17.15 -27.79 27.92
CA MET A 175 -18.41 -27.43 27.27
C MET A 175 -18.75 -28.41 26.13
N PRO A 176 -20.01 -28.92 26.07
CA PRO A 176 -20.46 -29.74 24.94
C PRO A 176 -20.33 -28.99 23.60
N GLU A 177 -20.11 -29.74 22.51
CA GLU A 177 -19.80 -29.14 21.17
C GLU A 177 -20.92 -28.21 20.65
N ASP A 178 -22.19 -28.54 20.91
CA ASP A 178 -23.35 -27.75 20.54
C ASP A 178 -23.41 -26.39 21.28
N GLU A 179 -23.11 -26.40 22.58
CA GLU A 179 -23.00 -25.16 23.38
C GLU A 179 -21.77 -24.35 22.97
N LEU A 180 -20.64 -25.02 22.70
CA LEU A 180 -19.42 -24.40 22.21
C LEU A 180 -19.66 -23.73 20.84
N LYS A 181 -20.39 -24.37 19.93
CA LYS A 181 -20.78 -23.82 18.65
C LYS A 181 -21.67 -22.58 18.80
N ALA A 182 -22.63 -22.63 19.72
CA ALA A 182 -23.48 -21.46 20.01
C ALA A 182 -22.65 -20.28 20.58
N LEU A 183 -21.67 -20.57 21.44
CA LEU A 183 -20.75 -19.56 21.95
C LEU A 183 -19.90 -18.96 20.82
N TYR A 184 -19.31 -19.82 19.97
CA TYR A 184 -18.52 -19.39 18.80
C TYR A 184 -19.32 -18.45 17.90
N ASP A 185 -20.54 -18.81 17.54
CA ASP A 185 -21.42 -17.99 16.68
C ASP A 185 -21.75 -16.63 17.32
N SER A 186 -21.86 -16.58 18.66
CA SER A 186 -22.12 -15.33 19.39
C SER A 186 -20.93 -14.37 19.45
N LEU A 187 -19.71 -14.89 19.33
CA LEU A 187 -18.47 -14.10 19.45
C LEU A 187 -18.05 -13.42 18.15
N GLY A 188 -18.57 -13.86 17.00
CA GLY A 188 -18.26 -13.28 15.70
C GLY A 188 -16.76 -13.32 15.35
N LEU A 189 -16.11 -14.47 15.62
CA LEU A 189 -14.67 -14.66 15.39
C LEU A 189 -14.31 -14.76 13.92
N ALA A 190 -13.07 -14.46 13.57
CA ALA A 190 -12.51 -14.65 12.23
C ALA A 190 -12.00 -16.08 12.02
N MET A 191 -11.49 -16.73 13.08
CA MET A 191 -11.03 -18.11 13.05
C MET A 191 -12.17 -19.09 12.73
N THR A 192 -11.84 -20.30 12.29
CA THR A 192 -12.83 -21.35 12.03
C THR A 192 -13.34 -22.01 13.31
N PHE A 193 -14.48 -22.71 13.24
CA PHE A 193 -14.95 -23.50 14.38
C PHE A 193 -13.99 -24.65 14.74
N LYS A 194 -13.23 -25.20 13.77
CA LYS A 194 -12.16 -26.17 14.02
C LYS A 194 -11.04 -25.59 14.91
N ASP A 195 -10.68 -24.33 14.66
CA ASP A 195 -9.70 -23.61 15.49
C ASP A 195 -10.23 -23.43 16.92
N PHE A 196 -11.51 -23.10 17.06
CA PHE A 196 -12.15 -22.93 18.35
C PHE A 196 -12.20 -24.24 19.15
N LEU A 197 -12.47 -25.38 18.50
CA LEU A 197 -12.34 -26.73 19.10
C LEU A 197 -10.89 -27.05 19.47
N HIS A 198 -9.93 -26.64 18.65
CA HIS A 198 -8.51 -26.80 18.95
C HIS A 198 -8.11 -26.02 20.22
N ILE A 199 -8.63 -24.82 20.40
CA ILE A 199 -8.46 -24.02 21.62
C ILE A 199 -9.08 -24.74 22.83
N GLN A 200 -10.31 -25.26 22.71
CA GLN A 200 -10.93 -26.02 23.79
C GLN A 200 -10.08 -27.20 24.23
N ASN A 201 -9.56 -27.98 23.27
CA ASN A 201 -8.70 -29.12 23.53
C ASN A 201 -7.42 -28.74 24.29
N TYR A 202 -6.80 -27.63 23.93
CA TYR A 202 -5.64 -27.09 24.62
C TYR A 202 -5.94 -26.72 26.08
N PHE A 203 -7.01 -25.95 26.32
CA PHE A 203 -7.38 -25.55 27.67
C PHE A 203 -7.85 -26.73 28.53
N HIS A 204 -8.49 -27.73 27.91
CA HIS A 204 -8.88 -28.98 28.62
C HIS A 204 -7.66 -29.87 28.97
N GLY A 205 -6.77 -30.10 27.98
CA GLY A 205 -5.69 -31.09 28.09
C GLY A 205 -4.44 -30.57 28.78
N GLU A 206 -3.96 -29.38 28.36
CA GLU A 206 -2.69 -28.82 28.81
C GLU A 206 -2.86 -27.80 29.93
N GLU A 207 -3.64 -26.75 29.74
CA GLU A 207 -3.81 -25.66 30.69
C GLU A 207 -4.68 -26.04 31.90
N LYS A 208 -5.65 -26.92 31.75
CA LYS A 208 -6.60 -27.43 32.78
C LYS A 208 -7.35 -26.29 33.49
N ARG A 209 -7.60 -25.22 32.81
CA ARG A 209 -8.33 -24.02 33.25
C ARG A 209 -9.22 -23.52 32.12
N ASP A 210 -10.13 -22.63 32.44
CA ASP A 210 -10.95 -21.96 31.46
C ASP A 210 -10.19 -20.71 30.89
N PRO A 211 -10.40 -20.34 29.62
CA PRO A 211 -9.78 -19.19 29.01
C PRO A 211 -10.45 -17.88 29.40
N SER A 212 -9.68 -16.80 29.35
CA SER A 212 -10.20 -15.44 29.35
C SER A 212 -10.75 -15.04 27.99
N MET A 213 -11.60 -14.00 27.97
CA MET A 213 -12.00 -13.33 26.71
C MET A 213 -10.79 -12.83 25.94
N THR A 214 -9.78 -12.28 26.62
CA THR A 214 -8.57 -11.77 26.00
C THR A 214 -7.78 -12.89 25.34
N GLU A 215 -7.66 -14.08 25.96
CA GLU A 215 -6.99 -15.22 25.34
C GLU A 215 -7.68 -15.66 24.04
N ILE A 216 -9.01 -15.73 24.03
CA ILE A 216 -9.77 -16.04 22.82
C ILE A 216 -9.53 -14.99 21.72
N ARG A 217 -9.61 -13.69 22.05
CA ARG A 217 -9.38 -12.61 21.09
C ARG A 217 -7.95 -12.53 20.57
N VAL A 218 -6.96 -12.78 21.44
CA VAL A 218 -5.55 -12.85 21.05
C VAL A 218 -5.32 -14.00 20.08
N LEU A 219 -5.87 -15.20 20.35
CA LEU A 219 -5.77 -16.34 19.44
C LEU A 219 -6.49 -16.09 18.11
N ASP A 220 -7.70 -15.49 18.14
CA ASP A 220 -8.45 -15.10 16.95
C ASP A 220 -7.65 -14.14 16.06
N THR A 221 -6.92 -13.21 16.68
CA THR A 221 -6.06 -12.26 15.96
C THR A 221 -4.78 -12.93 15.45
N TYR A 222 -4.07 -13.68 16.29
CA TYR A 222 -2.85 -14.40 15.91
C TYR A 222 -3.08 -15.35 14.75
N TRP A 223 -4.18 -16.08 14.74
CA TRP A 223 -4.52 -17.07 13.72
C TRP A 223 -5.40 -16.51 12.60
N SER A 224 -5.59 -15.20 12.56
CA SER A 224 -6.29 -14.57 11.45
C SER A 224 -5.50 -14.72 10.15
N ASP A 225 -6.22 -14.74 9.04
CA ASP A 225 -5.60 -14.80 7.70
C ASP A 225 -4.63 -13.64 7.44
N HIS A 226 -4.95 -12.48 7.99
CA HIS A 226 -4.11 -11.29 7.89
C HIS A 226 -2.76 -11.42 8.61
N CYS A 227 -2.72 -12.02 9.83
CA CYS A 227 -1.49 -12.14 10.62
C CYS A 227 -0.65 -13.37 10.26
N ARG A 228 -1.28 -14.50 9.96
CA ARG A 228 -0.59 -15.78 9.78
C ARG A 228 -0.84 -16.47 8.45
N HIS A 229 -1.51 -15.80 7.50
CA HIS A 229 -1.75 -16.33 6.17
C HIS A 229 -2.37 -17.73 6.18
N THR A 230 -3.37 -17.98 7.05
CA THR A 230 -3.94 -19.30 7.27
C THR A 230 -4.55 -19.92 6.02
N THR A 231 -5.15 -19.10 5.15
CA THR A 231 -5.62 -19.53 3.84
C THR A 231 -4.46 -20.03 2.97
N PHE A 232 -3.35 -19.31 2.92
CA PHE A 232 -2.14 -19.71 2.16
C PHE A 232 -1.47 -20.98 2.73
N LEU A 233 -1.62 -21.24 4.03
CA LEU A 233 -1.07 -22.41 4.71
C LEU A 233 -1.98 -23.66 4.63
N THR A 234 -3.18 -23.56 4.05
CA THR A 234 -4.09 -24.70 3.87
C THR A 234 -3.47 -25.74 2.95
N GLU A 235 -3.50 -27.03 3.36
CA GLU A 235 -3.00 -28.13 2.55
C GLU A 235 -3.88 -28.38 1.33
N LEU A 236 -3.28 -28.42 0.14
CA LEU A 236 -3.95 -28.71 -1.14
C LEU A 236 -3.86 -30.21 -1.42
N LYS A 237 -4.97 -30.94 -1.27
CA LYS A 237 -5.02 -32.42 -1.35
C LYS A 237 -5.12 -32.93 -2.79
N ASN A 238 -6.29 -32.82 -3.37
CA ASN A 238 -6.62 -33.40 -4.69
C ASN A 238 -6.61 -32.30 -5.75
N VAL A 239 -5.43 -32.04 -6.33
CA VAL A 239 -5.28 -31.04 -7.38
C VAL A 239 -5.65 -31.65 -8.73
N THR A 240 -6.63 -31.05 -9.41
CA THR A 240 -7.09 -31.48 -10.73
C THR A 240 -7.13 -30.31 -11.70
N PHE A 241 -6.94 -30.59 -12.99
CA PHE A 241 -6.94 -29.60 -14.07
C PHE A 241 -8.06 -29.92 -15.04
N GLU A 242 -8.93 -28.95 -15.30
CA GLU A 242 -9.99 -29.08 -16.30
C GLU A 242 -9.42 -29.22 -17.71
N ASP A 243 -10.08 -30.02 -18.54
CA ASP A 243 -9.68 -30.15 -19.93
C ASP A 243 -9.93 -28.86 -20.72
N GLY A 244 -8.97 -28.47 -21.54
CA GLY A 244 -9.07 -27.25 -22.37
C GLY A 244 -7.76 -26.93 -23.07
N ASP A 245 -7.79 -25.86 -23.87
CA ASP A 245 -6.68 -25.48 -24.76
C ASP A 245 -5.38 -25.15 -24.01
N TYR A 246 -5.47 -24.68 -22.78
CA TYR A 246 -4.34 -24.19 -21.96
C TYR A 246 -4.05 -25.06 -20.73
N LYS A 247 -4.64 -26.25 -20.64
CA LYS A 247 -4.37 -27.19 -19.54
C LYS A 247 -2.90 -27.61 -19.48
N ALA A 248 -2.36 -27.99 -20.64
CA ALA A 248 -1.04 -28.64 -20.72
C ALA A 248 0.12 -27.84 -20.08
N PRO A 249 0.29 -26.52 -20.31
CA PRO A 249 1.38 -25.77 -19.69
C PRO A 249 1.22 -25.65 -18.18
N VAL A 250 0.00 -25.44 -17.65
CA VAL A 250 -0.25 -25.28 -16.23
C VAL A 250 0.00 -26.60 -15.48
N GLU A 251 -0.52 -27.71 -16.01
CA GLU A 251 -0.29 -29.06 -15.44
C GLU A 251 1.20 -29.45 -15.50
N LYS A 252 1.90 -29.07 -16.56
CA LYS A 252 3.36 -29.28 -16.68
C LYS A 252 4.10 -28.52 -15.56
N THR A 253 3.83 -27.24 -15.38
CA THR A 253 4.45 -26.43 -14.33
C THR A 253 4.17 -26.97 -12.94
N TYR A 254 2.92 -27.42 -12.69
CA TYR A 254 2.59 -28.07 -11.42
C TYR A 254 3.41 -29.34 -11.18
N ASN A 255 3.60 -30.17 -12.20
CA ASN A 255 4.42 -31.38 -12.08
C ASN A 255 5.90 -31.07 -11.85
N GLU A 256 6.43 -30.00 -12.48
CA GLU A 256 7.80 -29.52 -12.25
C GLU A 256 7.97 -28.95 -10.84
N TYR A 257 6.99 -28.16 -10.36
CA TYR A 257 6.91 -27.70 -8.98
C TYR A 257 6.87 -28.87 -8.00
N LYS A 258 5.96 -29.85 -8.22
CA LYS A 258 5.81 -31.01 -7.34
C LYS A 258 7.09 -31.82 -7.23
N LYS A 259 7.79 -32.00 -8.35
CA LYS A 259 9.11 -32.65 -8.36
C LYS A 259 10.13 -31.88 -7.53
N ALA A 260 10.21 -30.57 -7.68
CA ALA A 260 11.13 -29.72 -6.93
C ALA A 260 10.79 -29.72 -5.42
N HIS A 261 9.50 -29.71 -5.07
CA HIS A 261 9.00 -29.83 -3.71
C HIS A 261 9.47 -31.16 -3.07
N ASP A 262 9.23 -32.29 -3.75
CA ASP A 262 9.58 -33.61 -3.22
C ASP A 262 11.11 -33.82 -3.09
N GLU A 263 11.89 -33.24 -4.01
CA GLU A 263 13.36 -33.23 -3.92
C GLU A 263 13.85 -32.37 -2.75
N MET A 264 13.29 -31.19 -2.54
CA MET A 264 13.75 -30.24 -1.51
C MET A 264 13.37 -30.67 -0.09
N TYR A 265 12.22 -31.31 0.05
CA TYR A 265 11.70 -31.73 1.36
C TYR A 265 11.77 -33.24 1.58
N GLN A 266 12.69 -33.94 0.92
CA GLN A 266 12.85 -35.39 1.08
C GLN A 266 13.00 -35.79 2.56
N GLY A 267 12.07 -36.62 3.05
CA GLY A 267 12.03 -37.09 4.45
C GLY A 267 11.41 -36.13 5.45
N ARG A 268 10.68 -35.11 4.98
CA ARG A 268 9.95 -34.12 5.76
C ARG A 268 8.44 -34.28 5.55
N ASP A 269 7.80 -35.08 6.38
CA ASP A 269 6.33 -35.32 6.31
C ASP A 269 5.50 -34.11 6.78
N ASP A 270 6.15 -33.14 7.44
CA ASP A 270 5.55 -31.88 7.90
C ASP A 270 5.45 -30.81 6.80
N LYS A 271 5.96 -31.08 5.61
CA LYS A 271 5.92 -30.18 4.45
C LYS A 271 4.90 -30.69 3.44
N PHE A 272 3.79 -30.01 3.34
CA PHE A 272 2.72 -30.31 2.40
C PHE A 272 2.58 -29.22 1.33
N VAL A 273 1.91 -29.55 0.24
CA VAL A 273 1.61 -28.58 -0.83
C VAL A 273 0.58 -27.59 -0.31
N SER A 274 0.91 -26.31 -0.38
CA SER A 274 0.04 -25.20 -0.03
C SER A 274 0.31 -24.02 -0.96
N LEU A 275 -0.55 -23.01 -0.96
CA LEU A 275 -0.29 -21.78 -1.73
C LEU A 275 1.00 -21.10 -1.26
N MET A 276 1.26 -21.09 0.05
CA MET A 276 2.50 -20.54 0.63
C MET A 276 3.73 -21.31 0.15
N ASP A 277 3.67 -22.63 0.08
CA ASP A 277 4.80 -23.40 -0.42
C ASP A 277 5.08 -23.13 -1.92
N ILE A 278 4.04 -23.03 -2.75
CA ILE A 278 4.19 -22.67 -4.17
C ILE A 278 4.85 -21.28 -4.29
N ALA A 279 4.41 -20.31 -3.49
CA ALA A 279 4.96 -18.95 -3.48
C ALA A 279 6.45 -18.92 -3.11
N LEU A 280 6.87 -19.76 -2.15
CA LEU A 280 8.23 -19.74 -1.60
C LEU A 280 9.22 -20.68 -2.29
N LEU A 281 8.74 -21.75 -2.96
CA LEU A 281 9.61 -22.81 -3.47
C LEU A 281 10.56 -22.30 -4.56
N GLY A 282 10.09 -21.37 -5.42
CA GLY A 282 10.93 -20.75 -6.46
C GLY A 282 12.18 -20.08 -5.88
N MET A 283 12.00 -19.27 -4.85
CA MET A 283 13.09 -18.62 -4.12
C MET A 283 14.06 -19.65 -3.49
N LYS A 284 13.50 -20.64 -2.77
CA LYS A 284 14.30 -21.67 -2.11
C LYS A 284 15.16 -22.45 -3.10
N LYS A 285 14.58 -22.82 -4.26
CA LYS A 285 15.29 -23.51 -5.33
C LYS A 285 16.42 -22.65 -5.93
N LEU A 286 16.11 -21.40 -6.30
CA LEU A 286 17.09 -20.49 -6.87
C LEU A 286 18.21 -20.17 -5.88
N ARG A 287 17.90 -20.07 -4.59
CA ARG A 287 18.90 -19.91 -3.53
C ARG A 287 19.82 -21.13 -3.43
N ALA A 288 19.25 -22.34 -3.49
CA ALA A 288 20.05 -23.58 -3.50
C ALA A 288 20.97 -23.70 -4.75
N GLU A 289 20.59 -23.06 -5.86
CA GLU A 289 21.38 -22.94 -7.08
C GLU A 289 22.44 -21.79 -7.03
N GLY A 290 22.58 -21.09 -5.91
CA GLY A 290 23.53 -19.97 -5.75
C GLY A 290 23.14 -18.66 -6.44
N LYS A 291 21.85 -18.47 -6.76
CA LYS A 291 21.37 -17.26 -7.46
C LYS A 291 20.82 -16.17 -6.53
N LEU A 292 21.06 -16.29 -5.22
CA LEU A 292 20.53 -15.37 -4.21
C LEU A 292 21.54 -15.17 -3.06
N GLU A 293 22.79 -14.93 -3.42
CA GLU A 293 23.88 -14.73 -2.44
C GLU A 293 23.79 -13.35 -1.76
N ASP A 294 23.14 -12.39 -2.38
CA ASP A 294 22.92 -11.03 -1.90
C ASP A 294 21.79 -10.88 -0.87
N MET A 295 20.96 -11.91 -0.67
CA MET A 295 19.87 -11.85 0.30
C MET A 295 20.42 -11.83 1.74
N GLU A 296 20.00 -10.81 2.51
CA GLU A 296 20.22 -10.83 3.94
C GLU A 296 19.34 -11.89 4.60
N VAL A 297 19.95 -12.77 5.40
CA VAL A 297 19.22 -13.78 6.17
C VAL A 297 19.06 -13.28 7.60
N SER A 298 17.81 -13.08 8.01
CA SER A 298 17.44 -12.58 9.34
C SER A 298 16.15 -13.24 9.81
N ASP A 299 15.95 -13.33 11.12
CA ASP A 299 14.66 -13.70 11.74
C ASP A 299 13.66 -12.54 11.72
N GLU A 300 14.10 -11.33 11.42
CA GLU A 300 13.25 -10.15 11.24
C GLU A 300 12.82 -10.07 9.76
N ILE A 301 11.64 -10.58 9.47
CA ILE A 301 11.14 -10.83 8.10
C ILE A 301 10.05 -9.84 7.63
N ASN A 302 9.81 -8.75 8.37
CA ASN A 302 8.75 -7.80 8.02
C ASN A 302 9.00 -7.11 6.66
N ALA A 303 10.27 -6.91 6.28
CA ALA A 303 10.66 -6.43 4.95
C ALA A 303 11.77 -7.29 4.37
N CYS A 304 11.79 -7.38 3.02
CA CYS A 304 12.92 -7.99 2.31
C CYS A 304 14.14 -7.09 2.36
N SER A 305 15.34 -7.67 2.40
CA SER A 305 16.59 -6.92 2.29
C SER A 305 17.66 -7.67 1.51
N ILE A 306 18.46 -6.90 0.78
CA ILE A 306 19.65 -7.37 0.05
C ILE A 306 20.87 -6.57 0.48
N VAL A 307 22.03 -7.23 0.46
CA VAL A 307 23.31 -6.60 0.75
C VAL A 307 23.89 -6.05 -0.56
N VAL A 308 24.17 -4.76 -0.58
CA VAL A 308 24.68 -4.05 -1.76
C VAL A 308 26.02 -3.39 -1.42
N PRO A 309 27.10 -3.66 -2.17
CA PRO A 309 28.33 -2.86 -2.10
C PRO A 309 28.07 -1.49 -2.75
N VAL A 310 28.33 -0.42 -2.03
CA VAL A 310 28.06 0.96 -2.45
C VAL A 310 29.36 1.76 -2.39
N GLU A 311 29.70 2.47 -3.47
CA GLU A 311 30.85 3.37 -3.48
C GLU A 311 30.43 4.76 -3.01
N ILE A 312 31.11 5.26 -1.97
CA ILE A 312 30.84 6.58 -1.38
C ILE A 312 32.17 7.34 -1.29
N ASP A 313 32.19 8.57 -1.82
CA ASP A 313 33.32 9.49 -1.70
C ASP A 313 33.06 10.53 -0.60
N HIS A 314 33.73 10.32 0.55
CA HIS A 314 33.71 11.25 1.68
C HIS A 314 34.74 12.40 1.53
N GLY A 315 35.26 12.64 0.33
CA GLY A 315 36.20 13.73 0.01
C GLY A 315 37.70 13.29 -0.03
N ASN A 316 37.99 12.01 0.24
CA ASN A 316 39.30 11.41 0.16
C ASN A 316 39.43 10.39 -0.99
N GLY A 317 38.44 10.27 -1.83
CA GLY A 317 38.26 9.24 -2.85
C GLY A 317 37.19 8.23 -2.46
N PRO A 318 36.68 7.43 -3.44
CA PRO A 318 35.65 6.48 -3.19
C PRO A 318 36.09 5.32 -2.27
N GLU A 319 35.24 5.00 -1.32
CA GLU A 319 35.36 3.83 -0.43
C GLU A 319 34.14 2.94 -0.61
N THR A 320 34.32 1.62 -0.60
CA THR A 320 33.20 0.67 -0.70
C THR A 320 32.63 0.38 0.68
N GLU A 321 31.35 0.66 0.89
CA GLU A 321 30.58 0.31 2.09
C GLU A 321 29.51 -0.73 1.75
N GLU A 322 29.23 -1.68 2.65
CA GLU A 322 28.07 -2.55 2.53
C GLU A 322 26.82 -1.85 3.07
N TRP A 323 25.79 -1.81 2.26
CA TRP A 323 24.47 -1.30 2.62
C TRP A 323 23.43 -2.40 2.55
N LEU A 324 22.41 -2.30 3.40
CA LEU A 324 21.16 -3.05 3.28
C LEU A 324 20.18 -2.19 2.49
N VAL A 325 19.65 -2.73 1.41
CA VAL A 325 18.55 -2.16 0.65
C VAL A 325 17.31 -2.96 0.97
N PHE A 326 16.33 -2.29 1.57
CA PHE A 326 15.05 -2.86 1.96
C PHE A 326 13.98 -2.50 0.94
N PHE A 327 13.05 -3.43 0.71
CA PHE A 327 11.84 -3.14 -0.04
C PHE A 327 10.66 -3.94 0.52
N LYS A 328 9.50 -3.32 0.46
CA LYS A 328 8.26 -3.87 0.99
C LYS A 328 7.09 -3.40 0.15
N ASN A 329 6.11 -4.27 -0.08
CA ASN A 329 4.76 -3.91 -0.46
C ASN A 329 3.81 -4.31 0.66
N GLU A 330 2.83 -3.46 0.94
CA GLU A 330 1.79 -3.70 1.94
C GLU A 330 0.44 -3.25 1.40
N THR A 331 -0.64 -3.89 1.86
CA THR A 331 -2.01 -3.54 1.46
C THR A 331 -2.87 -3.14 2.64
N HIS A 332 -3.81 -2.23 2.38
CA HIS A 332 -4.79 -1.81 3.37
C HIS A 332 -6.17 -1.64 2.72
N ASN A 333 -6.73 -2.76 2.23
CA ASN A 333 -7.87 -2.77 1.32
C ASN A 333 -9.19 -2.44 2.02
N HIS A 334 -9.52 -3.17 3.09
CA HIS A 334 -10.79 -3.02 3.81
C HIS A 334 -10.95 -1.64 4.47
N PRO A 335 -10.01 -1.14 5.27
CA PRO A 335 -10.16 0.19 5.87
C PRO A 335 -10.22 1.30 4.83
N THR A 336 -9.47 1.20 3.71
CA THR A 336 -9.52 2.19 2.62
C THR A 336 -10.86 2.17 1.89
N GLU A 337 -11.53 1.03 1.80
CA GLU A 337 -12.87 0.94 1.20
C GLU A 337 -13.93 1.70 2.01
N ILE A 338 -13.87 1.66 3.34
CA ILE A 338 -14.88 2.24 4.23
C ILE A 338 -14.52 3.64 4.75
N GLU A 339 -13.23 3.93 4.93
CA GLU A 339 -12.71 5.25 5.29
C GLU A 339 -11.43 5.52 4.47
N PRO A 340 -11.58 6.05 3.24
CA PRO A 340 -10.50 6.10 2.26
C PRO A 340 -9.27 6.90 2.69
N PHE A 341 -9.47 8.00 3.43
CA PHE A 341 -8.38 8.88 3.82
C PHE A 341 -7.46 8.21 4.87
N GLY A 342 -8.02 7.76 5.98
CA GLY A 342 -7.24 7.13 7.05
C GLY A 342 -6.72 5.75 6.63
N GLY A 343 -7.52 4.98 5.89
CA GLY A 343 -7.11 3.68 5.38
C GLY A 343 -5.89 3.75 4.46
N ALA A 344 -5.86 4.67 3.50
CA ALA A 344 -4.72 4.85 2.61
C ALA A 344 -3.51 5.49 3.31
N ALA A 345 -3.74 6.40 4.26
CA ALA A 345 -2.69 6.95 5.11
C ALA A 345 -1.97 5.85 5.91
N THR A 346 -2.74 4.98 6.54
CA THR A 346 -2.24 3.84 7.31
C THR A 346 -1.54 2.81 6.42
N CYS A 347 -2.00 2.60 5.17
CA CYS A 347 -1.32 1.74 4.19
C CYS A 347 0.15 2.15 4.00
N LEU A 348 0.40 3.45 3.81
CA LEU A 348 1.76 3.95 3.69
C LEU A 348 2.53 3.85 5.01
N GLY A 349 1.91 4.21 6.15
CA GLY A 349 2.54 4.13 7.46
C GLY A 349 3.02 2.71 7.79
N GLY A 350 2.18 1.68 7.56
CA GLY A 350 2.55 0.28 7.72
C GLY A 350 3.70 -0.13 6.79
N ALA A 351 3.61 0.24 5.50
CA ALA A 351 4.68 -0.05 4.53
C ALA A 351 6.04 0.57 4.94
N ILE A 352 6.04 1.72 5.60
CA ILE A 352 7.27 2.37 6.11
C ILE A 352 7.81 1.64 7.34
N ARG A 353 6.95 1.27 8.29
CA ARG A 353 7.37 0.64 9.55
C ARG A 353 8.00 -0.73 9.37
N ASP A 354 7.61 -1.47 8.33
CA ASP A 354 8.19 -2.78 8.05
C ASP A 354 9.72 -2.72 7.78
N PRO A 355 10.23 -1.92 6.82
CA PRO A 355 11.67 -1.71 6.69
C PRO A 355 12.30 -1.06 7.91
N LEU A 356 11.56 -0.19 8.61
CA LEU A 356 12.03 0.46 9.83
C LEU A 356 12.25 -0.55 10.96
N SER A 357 11.46 -1.63 11.04
CA SER A 357 11.70 -2.77 11.93
C SER A 357 13.08 -3.38 11.67
N GLY A 358 13.52 -3.43 10.41
CA GLY A 358 14.87 -3.80 10.00
C GLY A 358 15.92 -2.69 10.16
N ARG A 359 15.57 -1.53 10.75
CA ARG A 359 16.38 -0.29 10.87
C ARG A 359 16.67 0.37 9.52
N GLY A 360 15.91 0.04 8.46
CA GLY A 360 15.98 0.70 7.16
C GLY A 360 15.32 2.07 7.19
N TYR A 361 16.02 3.11 6.73
CA TYR A 361 15.41 4.43 6.50
C TYR A 361 14.69 4.43 5.16
N VAL A 362 13.36 4.59 5.18
CA VAL A 362 12.53 4.64 3.97
C VAL A 362 12.62 6.01 3.32
N TYR A 363 12.97 6.07 2.03
CA TYR A 363 13.26 7.31 1.31
C TYR A 363 12.50 7.47 -0.01
N GLN A 364 11.85 6.41 -0.51
CA GLN A 364 11.01 6.43 -1.71
C GLN A 364 9.78 5.56 -1.52
N ALA A 365 8.64 6.03 -2.04
CA ALA A 365 7.39 5.30 -2.09
C ALA A 365 6.83 5.21 -3.51
N MET A 366 6.10 4.13 -3.76
CA MET A 366 5.29 3.89 -4.95
C MET A 366 3.87 3.55 -4.50
N ARG A 367 2.87 4.15 -5.11
CA ARG A 367 1.46 3.80 -4.89
C ARG A 367 0.87 3.17 -6.14
N VAL A 368 0.44 1.92 -6.03
CA VAL A 368 -0.25 1.19 -7.10
C VAL A 368 -1.57 0.67 -6.55
N THR A 369 -2.67 0.88 -7.27
CA THR A 369 -3.99 0.54 -6.76
C THR A 369 -4.86 -0.13 -7.81
N GLY A 370 -5.83 -0.92 -7.34
CA GLY A 370 -6.93 -1.44 -8.14
C GLY A 370 -8.24 -0.78 -7.73
N ALA A 371 -8.96 -0.18 -8.66
CA ALA A 371 -10.18 0.57 -8.40
C ALA A 371 -11.27 0.28 -9.43
N ALA A 372 -12.53 0.52 -9.07
CA ALA A 372 -13.61 0.60 -10.06
C ALA A 372 -13.72 2.01 -10.63
N ASP A 373 -14.65 2.21 -11.57
CA ASP A 373 -14.76 3.43 -12.36
C ASP A 373 -15.16 4.66 -11.51
N PRO A 374 -14.28 5.65 -11.30
CA PRO A 374 -14.55 6.85 -10.52
C PRO A 374 -15.41 7.90 -11.29
N THR A 375 -15.66 7.70 -12.56
CA THR A 375 -16.48 8.60 -13.38
C THR A 375 -17.97 8.33 -13.23
N LYS A 376 -18.34 7.20 -12.59
CA LYS A 376 -19.72 6.83 -12.31
C LYS A 376 -20.42 7.88 -11.44
N SER A 377 -21.67 8.16 -11.75
CA SER A 377 -22.49 9.13 -11.01
C SER A 377 -22.84 8.63 -9.60
N GLN A 378 -23.16 9.56 -8.69
CA GLN A 378 -23.60 9.19 -7.32
C GLN A 378 -24.81 8.23 -7.32
N LYS A 379 -25.69 8.32 -8.31
CA LYS A 379 -26.88 7.46 -8.43
C LYS A 379 -26.53 6.00 -8.76
N GLU A 380 -25.35 5.75 -9.31
CA GLU A 380 -24.85 4.40 -9.63
C GLU A 380 -24.06 3.78 -8.47
N THR A 381 -23.99 4.47 -7.32
CA THR A 381 -23.33 3.93 -6.13
C THR A 381 -24.13 2.76 -5.57
N MET A 382 -23.46 1.64 -5.31
CA MET A 382 -24.07 0.46 -4.70
C MET A 382 -24.49 0.74 -3.26
N GLU A 383 -25.58 0.11 -2.83
CA GLU A 383 -26.02 0.13 -1.43
C GLU A 383 -24.94 -0.42 -0.50
N GLY A 384 -24.69 0.23 0.63
CA GLY A 384 -23.63 -0.14 1.58
C GLY A 384 -22.22 0.19 1.11
N LYS A 385 -22.06 1.06 0.11
CA LYS A 385 -20.76 1.51 -0.42
C LYS A 385 -20.65 3.04 -0.46
N LEU A 386 -19.40 3.52 -0.33
CA LEU A 386 -19.07 4.87 -0.76
C LEU A 386 -18.99 4.93 -2.29
N SER A 387 -19.19 6.11 -2.89
CA SER A 387 -19.02 6.25 -4.34
C SER A 387 -17.55 6.03 -4.72
N GLN A 388 -17.30 5.41 -5.88
CA GLN A 388 -15.95 5.12 -6.35
C GLN A 388 -15.09 6.39 -6.46
N ARG A 389 -15.71 7.50 -6.87
CA ARG A 389 -15.05 8.81 -6.88
C ARG A 389 -14.54 9.23 -5.50
N LYS A 390 -15.38 9.09 -4.46
CA LYS A 390 -15.01 9.43 -3.07
C LYS A 390 -13.88 8.52 -2.57
N ILE A 391 -13.93 7.22 -2.91
CA ILE A 391 -12.89 6.26 -2.52
C ILE A 391 -11.56 6.61 -3.20
N VAL A 392 -11.54 6.78 -4.53
CA VAL A 392 -10.33 7.07 -5.31
C VAL A 392 -9.66 8.37 -4.86
N THR A 393 -10.44 9.47 -4.78
CA THR A 393 -9.87 10.78 -4.41
C THR A 393 -9.52 10.86 -2.93
N GLY A 394 -10.33 10.27 -2.05
CA GLY A 394 -10.07 10.22 -0.61
C GLY A 394 -8.82 9.41 -0.27
N ALA A 395 -8.64 8.26 -0.90
CA ALA A 395 -7.46 7.43 -0.73
C ALA A 395 -6.18 8.13 -1.23
N ALA A 396 -6.21 8.78 -2.39
CA ALA A 396 -5.09 9.56 -2.88
C ALA A 396 -4.74 10.71 -1.93
N LYS A 397 -5.74 11.43 -1.41
CA LYS A 397 -5.57 12.51 -0.41
C LYS A 397 -4.96 11.97 0.90
N GLY A 398 -5.39 10.82 1.39
CA GLY A 398 -4.87 10.22 2.62
C GLY A 398 -3.43 9.77 2.49
N TYR A 399 -3.11 9.01 1.46
CA TYR A 399 -1.76 8.53 1.19
C TYR A 399 -0.78 9.70 0.98
N SER A 400 -1.15 10.68 0.13
CA SER A 400 -0.30 11.84 -0.12
C SER A 400 -0.12 12.71 1.14
N SER A 401 -1.17 12.92 1.92
CA SER A 401 -1.10 13.65 3.19
C SER A 401 -0.08 13.02 4.14
N TYR A 402 -0.13 11.71 4.29
CA TYR A 402 0.82 10.98 5.14
C TYR A 402 2.26 11.10 4.61
N GLY A 403 2.49 10.78 3.34
CA GLY A 403 3.81 10.85 2.71
C GLY A 403 4.43 12.25 2.76
N ASN A 404 3.63 13.29 2.47
CA ASN A 404 4.08 14.68 2.50
C ASN A 404 4.44 15.12 3.93
N GLN A 405 3.68 14.74 4.95
CA GLN A 405 3.94 15.08 6.35
C GLN A 405 5.19 14.39 6.91
N ILE A 406 5.39 13.11 6.58
CA ILE A 406 6.58 12.38 7.02
C ILE A 406 7.83 12.84 6.27
N GLY A 407 7.68 13.48 5.13
CA GLY A 407 8.78 13.92 4.27
C GLY A 407 9.35 12.78 3.44
N LEU A 408 8.47 11.94 2.88
CA LEU A 408 8.79 10.83 1.99
C LEU A 408 8.41 11.16 0.56
N ALA A 409 9.36 11.05 -0.36
CA ALA A 409 9.09 11.24 -1.78
C ALA A 409 8.30 10.05 -2.35
N THR A 410 7.21 10.34 -3.09
CA THR A 410 6.48 9.33 -3.85
C THR A 410 6.85 9.44 -5.32
N GLY A 411 7.66 8.50 -5.81
CA GLY A 411 8.26 8.55 -7.15
C GLY A 411 7.36 7.99 -8.26
N LEU A 412 6.33 7.22 -7.92
CA LEU A 412 5.35 6.70 -8.87
C LEU A 412 3.98 6.53 -8.20
N VAL A 413 2.93 7.01 -8.88
CA VAL A 413 1.53 6.81 -8.47
C VAL A 413 0.74 6.36 -9.68
N ASP A 414 0.09 5.22 -9.58
CA ASP A 414 -0.78 4.70 -10.63
C ASP A 414 -2.02 4.01 -10.07
N GLU A 415 -3.11 4.06 -10.83
CA GLU A 415 -4.35 3.33 -10.56
C GLU A 415 -4.77 2.51 -11.77
N VAL A 416 -5.02 1.23 -11.55
CA VAL A 416 -5.53 0.28 -12.52
C VAL A 416 -7.02 0.03 -12.27
N TYR A 417 -7.83 0.25 -13.30
CA TYR A 417 -9.29 0.18 -13.18
C TYR A 417 -9.84 -1.12 -13.75
N HIS A 418 -10.68 -1.78 -12.95
CA HIS A 418 -11.45 -2.95 -13.36
C HIS A 418 -12.83 -2.91 -12.68
N PRO A 419 -13.94 -3.20 -13.39
CA PRO A 419 -15.27 -3.06 -12.83
C PRO A 419 -15.50 -3.85 -11.55
N ASN A 420 -14.89 -5.03 -11.41
CA ASN A 420 -15.08 -5.88 -10.24
C ASN A 420 -14.34 -5.41 -8.98
N TYR A 421 -13.43 -4.43 -9.07
CA TYR A 421 -12.90 -3.78 -7.86
C TYR A 421 -13.97 -2.94 -7.12
N VAL A 422 -15.19 -2.85 -7.67
CA VAL A 422 -16.35 -2.35 -6.92
C VAL A 422 -16.66 -3.22 -5.70
N ALA A 423 -16.30 -4.50 -5.72
CA ALA A 423 -16.44 -5.40 -4.57
C ALA A 423 -15.58 -4.93 -3.39
N LYS A 424 -14.32 -4.67 -3.64
CA LYS A 424 -13.38 -4.11 -2.67
C LYS A 424 -12.13 -3.56 -3.40
N ARG A 425 -11.73 -2.34 -3.03
CA ARG A 425 -10.54 -1.70 -3.55
C ARG A 425 -9.27 -2.50 -3.21
N LEU A 426 -8.28 -2.46 -4.10
CA LEU A 426 -6.90 -2.84 -3.81
C LEU A 426 -6.09 -1.56 -3.58
N GLU A 427 -5.59 -1.35 -2.38
CA GLU A 427 -4.70 -0.24 -2.04
C GLU A 427 -3.34 -0.78 -1.66
N ILE A 428 -2.31 -0.51 -2.46
CA ILE A 428 -0.93 -0.98 -2.25
C ILE A 428 -0.01 0.21 -2.02
N GLY A 429 0.76 0.15 -0.94
CA GLY A 429 1.93 0.97 -0.71
C GLY A 429 3.20 0.12 -0.90
N ALA A 430 4.10 0.52 -1.80
CA ALA A 430 5.41 -0.10 -1.98
C ALA A 430 6.50 0.93 -1.68
N VAL A 431 7.54 0.52 -0.95
CA VAL A 431 8.57 1.43 -0.47
C VAL A 431 9.98 0.87 -0.65
N MET A 432 10.94 1.80 -0.74
CA MET A 432 12.38 1.52 -0.70
C MET A 432 12.98 2.14 0.56
N GLY A 433 13.72 1.33 1.31
CA GLY A 433 14.50 1.75 2.47
C GLY A 433 15.97 1.37 2.32
N ALA A 434 16.86 2.01 3.08
CA ALA A 434 18.25 1.65 3.10
C ALA A 434 18.91 2.00 4.44
N ALA A 435 19.96 1.24 4.79
CA ALA A 435 20.81 1.52 5.94
C ALA A 435 22.22 1.00 5.71
N PRO A 436 23.27 1.67 6.24
CA PRO A 436 24.59 1.07 6.31
C PRO A 436 24.53 -0.25 7.10
N ARG A 437 25.03 -1.34 6.55
CA ARG A 437 24.96 -2.66 7.19
C ARG A 437 25.60 -2.67 8.60
N LYS A 438 26.65 -1.89 8.79
CA LYS A 438 27.34 -1.74 10.08
C LYS A 438 26.46 -1.17 11.20
N ASN A 439 25.36 -0.51 10.85
CA ASN A 439 24.42 0.11 11.80
C ASN A 439 23.33 -0.85 12.27
N VAL A 440 23.18 -2.01 11.63
CA VAL A 440 22.10 -2.97 11.91
C VAL A 440 22.67 -4.17 12.66
N ILE A 441 22.22 -4.36 13.90
CA ILE A 441 22.55 -5.53 14.72
C ILE A 441 21.45 -6.58 14.51
N ARG A 442 21.85 -7.85 14.36
CA ARG A 442 20.95 -9.00 14.30
C ARG A 442 21.27 -9.92 15.45
N GLU A 443 20.63 -9.69 16.59
CA GLU A 443 20.82 -10.47 17.80
C GLU A 443 19.47 -11.02 18.28
N ASN A 444 19.50 -12.21 18.87
CA ASN A 444 18.33 -12.78 19.52
C ASN A 444 18.03 -12.07 20.84
N SER A 445 16.75 -12.13 21.24
CA SER A 445 16.34 -11.64 22.55
C SER A 445 16.80 -12.61 23.63
N ASP A 446 17.46 -12.09 24.66
CA ASP A 446 17.93 -12.84 25.81
C ASP A 446 16.98 -12.68 27.02
N PRO A 447 16.88 -13.68 27.93
CA PRO A 447 16.17 -13.48 29.17
C PRO A 447 16.67 -12.25 29.94
N ASP A 448 15.74 -11.51 30.53
CA ASP A 448 15.90 -10.24 31.21
C ASP A 448 16.05 -9.00 30.30
N ASP A 449 16.13 -9.16 28.97
CA ASP A 449 16.02 -8.01 28.04
C ASP A 449 14.71 -7.27 28.24
N ILE A 450 14.76 -5.96 28.04
CA ILE A 450 13.61 -5.07 28.22
C ILE A 450 13.02 -4.72 26.85
N ILE A 451 11.68 -4.74 26.79
CA ILE A 451 10.97 -4.28 25.61
C ILE A 451 10.41 -2.88 25.89
N ILE A 452 10.83 -1.95 25.05
CA ILE A 452 10.38 -0.56 25.09
C ILE A 452 9.35 -0.36 23.96
N LEU A 453 8.18 0.18 24.31
CA LEU A 453 7.21 0.71 23.39
C LEU A 453 7.55 2.17 23.10
N LEU A 454 7.76 2.48 21.83
CA LEU A 454 8.10 3.82 21.31
C LEU A 454 6.96 4.37 20.47
N GLY A 455 6.65 5.66 20.62
CA GLY A 455 5.79 6.40 19.69
C GLY A 455 4.40 6.69 20.22
N GLY A 456 3.35 6.38 19.43
CA GLY A 456 1.97 6.75 19.73
C GLY A 456 1.34 6.04 20.91
N ARG A 457 0.19 6.53 21.36
CA ARG A 457 -0.60 5.96 22.45
C ARG A 457 -1.68 5.02 21.93
N THR A 458 -2.15 4.10 22.76
CA THR A 458 -3.19 3.12 22.44
C THR A 458 -4.58 3.73 22.61
N GLY A 459 -5.43 3.59 21.62
CA GLY A 459 -6.85 3.88 21.61
C GLY A 459 -7.69 2.68 21.19
N ARG A 460 -8.97 2.88 20.85
CA ARG A 460 -9.84 1.86 20.27
C ARG A 460 -9.70 1.73 18.75
N ASP A 461 -8.96 2.64 18.14
CA ASP A 461 -8.66 2.62 16.72
C ASP A 461 -7.93 1.32 16.34
N GLY A 462 -8.43 0.65 15.31
CA GLY A 462 -7.91 -0.64 14.84
C GLY A 462 -8.26 -1.85 15.71
N CYS A 463 -9.12 -1.71 16.74
CA CYS A 463 -9.61 -2.88 17.48
C CYS A 463 -10.41 -3.80 16.55
N GLY A 464 -9.87 -5.00 16.30
CA GLY A 464 -10.47 -5.96 15.37
C GLY A 464 -10.14 -5.72 13.90
N GLY A 465 -9.20 -4.84 13.56
CA GLY A 465 -8.79 -4.55 12.17
C GLY A 465 -8.28 -5.78 11.43
N ALA A 466 -7.40 -6.57 12.04
CA ALA A 466 -6.90 -7.83 11.47
C ALA A 466 -8.02 -8.84 11.22
N THR A 467 -8.91 -9.03 12.18
CA THR A 467 -10.05 -9.95 12.05
C THR A 467 -11.09 -9.44 11.07
N GLY A 468 -11.36 -8.13 11.03
CA GLY A 468 -12.23 -7.48 10.04
C GLY A 468 -11.69 -7.62 8.62
N SER A 469 -10.39 -7.41 8.42
CA SER A 469 -9.73 -7.57 7.11
C SER A 469 -9.80 -9.00 6.58
N SER A 470 -9.94 -10.00 7.47
CA SER A 470 -10.05 -11.43 7.13
C SER A 470 -11.48 -11.88 6.82
N LYS A 471 -12.50 -11.02 6.94
CA LYS A 471 -13.92 -11.35 6.71
C LYS A 471 -14.42 -10.88 5.36
N ALA A 472 -15.45 -11.54 4.83
CA ALA A 472 -16.25 -11.00 3.74
C ALA A 472 -17.14 -9.85 4.25
N HIS A 473 -17.31 -8.84 3.41
CA HIS A 473 -18.09 -7.65 3.74
C HIS A 473 -19.47 -7.67 3.06
N ASN A 474 -20.42 -6.94 3.67
CA ASN A 474 -21.78 -6.79 3.20
C ASN A 474 -22.29 -5.35 3.41
N THR A 475 -23.55 -5.10 3.10
CA THR A 475 -24.16 -3.76 3.21
C THR A 475 -24.12 -3.16 4.61
N ALA A 476 -24.05 -3.95 5.68
CA ALA A 476 -24.00 -3.46 7.06
C ALA A 476 -22.57 -3.11 7.54
N SER A 477 -21.53 -3.41 6.75
CA SER A 477 -20.14 -3.19 7.15
C SER A 477 -19.82 -1.72 7.43
N ILE A 478 -20.40 -0.78 6.66
CA ILE A 478 -20.22 0.67 6.89
C ILE A 478 -20.73 1.11 8.27
N ASP A 479 -21.79 0.50 8.75
CA ASP A 479 -22.40 0.87 10.04
C ASP A 479 -21.72 0.21 11.25
N THR A 480 -20.98 -0.87 11.05
CA THR A 480 -20.48 -1.73 12.14
C THR A 480 -18.95 -1.73 12.31
N CYS A 481 -18.18 -1.32 11.31
CA CYS A 481 -16.73 -1.46 11.28
C CYS A 481 -15.95 -0.20 11.74
N GLY A 482 -16.59 0.76 12.39
CA GLY A 482 -15.92 2.02 12.80
C GLY A 482 -14.70 1.84 13.69
N ALA A 483 -14.71 0.85 14.60
CA ALA A 483 -13.56 0.56 15.46
C ALA A 483 -12.37 -0.11 14.71
N GLU A 484 -12.61 -0.68 13.55
CA GLU A 484 -11.59 -1.35 12.73
C GLU A 484 -10.70 -0.36 11.97
N VAL A 485 -11.12 0.90 11.85
CA VAL A 485 -10.39 1.94 11.13
C VAL A 485 -9.25 2.50 11.99
N GLN A 486 -8.03 2.47 11.47
CA GLN A 486 -6.89 3.13 12.06
C GLN A 486 -6.78 4.57 11.54
N LYS A 487 -6.24 5.46 12.37
CA LYS A 487 -5.94 6.85 12.03
C LYS A 487 -4.45 7.10 12.22
N GLY A 488 -3.75 7.31 11.12
CA GLY A 488 -2.30 7.51 11.12
C GLY A 488 -1.85 8.86 11.67
N ASN A 489 -0.66 8.90 12.27
CA ASN A 489 0.03 10.10 12.77
C ASN A 489 1.44 10.19 12.17
N ALA A 490 1.56 10.67 10.93
CA ALA A 490 2.81 10.79 10.20
C ALA A 490 3.92 11.56 10.95
N PRO A 491 3.65 12.66 11.69
CA PRO A 491 4.67 13.34 12.49
C PRO A 491 5.32 12.45 13.53
N THR A 492 4.57 11.58 14.19
CA THR A 492 5.13 10.62 15.15
C THR A 492 6.04 9.61 14.46
N GLU A 493 5.62 9.05 13.35
CA GLU A 493 6.45 8.11 12.59
C GLU A 493 7.72 8.76 12.02
N ARG A 494 7.64 10.03 11.59
CA ARG A 494 8.83 10.79 11.19
C ARG A 494 9.87 10.88 12.31
N LYS A 495 9.45 11.11 13.57
CA LYS A 495 10.35 11.14 14.72
C LYS A 495 11.02 9.79 14.94
N ILE A 496 10.26 8.68 14.81
CA ILE A 496 10.80 7.33 14.94
C ILE A 496 11.81 7.03 13.82
N GLN A 497 11.51 7.38 12.56
CA GLN A 497 12.45 7.23 11.45
C GLN A 497 13.76 8.00 11.68
N ARG A 498 13.68 9.23 12.18
CA ARG A 498 14.86 10.05 12.50
C ARG A 498 15.69 9.43 13.59
N LEU A 499 15.03 8.93 14.65
CA LEU A 499 15.68 8.27 15.77
C LEU A 499 16.44 7.02 15.30
N PHE A 500 15.80 6.15 14.51
CA PHE A 500 16.40 4.89 14.04
C PHE A 500 17.49 5.08 12.98
N ARG A 501 17.51 6.23 12.29
CA ARG A 501 18.58 6.55 11.33
C ARG A 501 19.91 6.86 12.01
N ARG A 502 19.92 7.15 13.31
CA ARG A 502 21.13 7.44 14.11
C ARG A 502 21.85 6.13 14.41
N GLU A 503 23.14 6.05 14.06
CA GLU A 503 23.98 4.85 14.29
C GLU A 503 24.01 4.46 15.76
N GLU A 504 24.21 5.44 16.66
CA GLU A 504 24.29 5.22 18.11
C GLU A 504 22.97 4.71 18.73
N VAL A 505 21.84 4.88 18.03
CA VAL A 505 20.52 4.37 18.45
C VAL A 505 20.26 2.99 17.83
N SER A 506 20.39 2.86 16.52
CA SER A 506 20.10 1.60 15.83
C SER A 506 20.91 0.43 16.35
N ARG A 507 22.13 0.68 16.78
CA ARG A 507 23.03 -0.33 17.37
C ARG A 507 22.69 -0.75 18.81
N LEU A 508 21.72 -0.13 19.46
CA LEU A 508 21.19 -0.55 20.76
C LEU A 508 20.00 -1.51 20.61
N ILE A 509 19.45 -1.64 19.42
CA ILE A 509 18.23 -2.40 19.14
C ILE A 509 18.61 -3.83 18.71
N LYS A 510 18.37 -4.83 19.55
CA LYS A 510 18.60 -6.24 19.23
C LYS A 510 17.56 -6.75 18.21
N LYS A 511 16.30 -6.57 18.51
CA LYS A 511 15.12 -6.88 17.65
C LYS A 511 14.12 -5.75 17.68
N CYS A 512 13.34 -5.62 16.63
CA CYS A 512 12.29 -4.62 16.53
C CYS A 512 11.10 -5.18 15.76
N ASN A 513 9.90 -4.76 16.15
CA ASN A 513 8.68 -5.03 15.40
C ASN A 513 7.79 -3.79 15.40
N ASP A 514 6.97 -3.63 14.35
CA ASP A 514 5.98 -2.58 14.25
C ASP A 514 4.67 -2.99 14.95
N PHE A 515 3.82 -2.00 15.28
CA PHE A 515 2.47 -2.25 15.77
C PHE A 515 1.49 -2.19 14.62
N GLY A 516 1.46 -3.25 13.85
CA GLY A 516 0.41 -3.53 12.88
C GLY A 516 -0.70 -4.39 13.48
N ALA A 517 -1.13 -5.38 12.72
CA ALA A 517 -2.18 -6.30 13.10
C ALA A 517 -1.94 -6.96 14.47
N GLY A 518 -2.97 -6.95 15.32
CA GLY A 518 -2.94 -7.58 16.65
C GLY A 518 -2.30 -6.77 17.77
N GLY A 519 -1.86 -5.54 17.49
CA GLY A 519 -1.40 -4.61 18.50
C GLY A 519 -0.31 -5.16 19.43
N VAL A 520 -0.44 -4.90 20.73
CA VAL A 520 0.55 -5.31 21.75
C VAL A 520 0.78 -6.83 21.74
N SER A 521 -0.27 -7.63 21.58
CA SER A 521 -0.17 -9.10 21.69
C SER A 521 0.68 -9.71 20.59
N VAL A 522 0.63 -9.17 19.34
CA VAL A 522 1.41 -9.63 18.20
C VAL A 522 2.74 -8.92 18.11
N ALA A 523 2.76 -7.58 18.08
CA ALA A 523 3.98 -6.80 17.92
C ALA A 523 5.06 -7.13 18.96
N ILE A 524 4.66 -7.22 20.24
CA ILE A 524 5.57 -7.63 21.31
C ILE A 524 5.71 -9.14 21.34
N GLY A 525 4.61 -9.87 21.13
CA GLY A 525 4.58 -11.31 21.21
C GLY A 525 5.54 -12.04 20.28
N GLU A 526 5.92 -11.43 19.16
CA GLU A 526 6.85 -12.00 18.17
C GLU A 526 8.32 -11.74 18.47
N LEU A 527 8.63 -10.88 19.44
CA LEU A 527 10.02 -10.50 19.72
C LEU A 527 10.81 -11.55 20.48
N ALA A 528 10.15 -12.42 21.23
CA ALA A 528 10.79 -13.54 21.95
C ALA A 528 9.81 -14.67 22.25
N ASP A 529 10.33 -15.87 22.48
CA ASP A 529 9.52 -17.04 22.84
C ASP A 529 8.81 -16.89 24.19
N GLY A 530 9.49 -16.30 25.16
CA GLY A 530 8.96 -16.06 26.50
C GLY A 530 8.90 -14.59 26.83
N LEU A 531 7.72 -14.10 27.23
CA LEU A 531 7.44 -12.69 27.46
C LEU A 531 6.46 -12.47 28.61
N THR A 532 6.75 -11.45 29.42
CA THR A 532 5.76 -10.90 30.36
C THR A 532 5.53 -9.43 30.05
N VAL A 533 4.32 -9.09 29.66
CA VAL A 533 3.89 -7.73 29.29
C VAL A 533 3.01 -7.16 30.38
N ASP A 534 3.26 -5.93 30.81
CA ASP A 534 2.47 -5.17 31.77
C ASP A 534 1.60 -4.15 31.00
N LEU A 535 0.34 -4.50 30.74
CA LEU A 535 -0.61 -3.67 30.03
C LEU A 535 -0.98 -2.37 30.78
N ASP A 536 -0.79 -2.34 32.11
CA ASP A 536 -1.04 -1.14 32.90
C ASP A 536 -0.05 -0.02 32.55
N LYS A 537 1.16 -0.38 32.02
CA LYS A 537 2.18 0.55 31.57
C LYS A 537 2.02 1.03 30.13
N VAL A 538 1.16 0.38 29.35
CA VAL A 538 0.93 0.78 27.96
C VAL A 538 0.29 2.15 27.90
N PRO A 539 0.91 3.14 27.22
CA PRO A 539 0.36 4.50 27.10
C PRO A 539 -1.01 4.51 26.42
N LYS A 540 -1.93 5.30 26.95
CA LYS A 540 -3.33 5.37 26.52
C LYS A 540 -3.66 6.75 25.96
N LYS A 541 -4.42 6.81 24.85
CA LYS A 541 -4.97 8.06 24.31
C LYS A 541 -6.02 8.66 25.25
N TYR A 542 -6.79 7.80 25.95
CA TYR A 542 -7.85 8.18 26.90
C TYR A 542 -8.10 7.03 27.89
N ALA A 543 -8.80 7.33 28.98
CA ALA A 543 -9.21 6.35 29.98
C ALA A 543 -10.35 5.44 29.45
N GLY A 544 -10.65 4.36 30.17
CA GLY A 544 -11.78 3.47 29.86
C GLY A 544 -11.47 2.34 28.89
N LEU A 545 -10.20 2.13 28.50
CA LEU A 545 -9.77 0.95 27.76
C LEU A 545 -9.64 -0.26 28.68
N ASP A 546 -10.21 -1.39 28.30
CA ASP A 546 -10.06 -2.64 29.05
C ASP A 546 -8.77 -3.40 28.65
N GLY A 547 -8.49 -4.51 29.35
CA GLY A 547 -7.29 -5.29 29.09
C GLY A 547 -7.28 -5.95 27.71
N THR A 548 -8.44 -6.30 27.16
CA THR A 548 -8.57 -6.89 25.82
C THR A 548 -8.29 -5.84 24.76
N GLU A 549 -8.91 -4.65 24.88
CA GLU A 549 -8.66 -3.54 23.94
C GLU A 549 -7.18 -3.13 23.95
N LEU A 550 -6.53 -3.07 25.12
CA LEU A 550 -5.10 -2.78 25.22
C LEU A 550 -4.22 -3.85 24.57
N ALA A 551 -4.64 -5.13 24.63
CA ALA A 551 -3.88 -6.23 24.09
C ALA A 551 -3.90 -6.28 22.54
N ILE A 552 -5.05 -5.96 21.92
CA ILE A 552 -5.28 -6.20 20.49
C ILE A 552 -5.45 -4.95 19.63
N SER A 553 -5.49 -3.74 20.23
CA SER A 553 -5.65 -2.49 19.46
C SER A 553 -4.46 -2.24 18.54
N GLU A 554 -4.75 -1.95 17.28
CA GLU A 554 -3.78 -1.66 16.22
C GLU A 554 -3.51 -0.16 16.06
N SER A 555 -3.52 0.60 17.18
CA SER A 555 -3.11 2.00 17.12
C SER A 555 -1.72 2.11 16.51
N GLN A 556 -1.62 2.89 15.44
CA GLN A 556 -0.46 2.97 14.56
C GLN A 556 0.67 3.86 15.13
N GLU A 557 1.78 3.95 14.39
CA GLU A 557 2.97 4.76 14.72
C GLU A 557 3.60 4.40 16.08
N ARG A 558 3.66 3.09 16.34
CA ARG A 558 4.34 2.52 17.49
C ARG A 558 5.37 1.51 17.02
N MET A 559 6.48 1.40 17.75
CA MET A 559 7.50 0.36 17.55
C MET A 559 7.78 -0.32 18.88
N ALA A 560 7.93 -1.64 18.86
CA ALA A 560 8.45 -2.42 19.98
C ALA A 560 9.91 -2.77 19.73
N ILE A 561 10.80 -2.36 20.64
CA ILE A 561 12.24 -2.63 20.53
C ILE A 561 12.75 -3.43 21.72
N VAL A 562 13.64 -4.36 21.45
CA VAL A 562 14.35 -5.16 22.45
C VAL A 562 15.70 -4.53 22.72
N VAL A 563 15.96 -4.20 23.97
CA VAL A 563 17.16 -3.50 24.43
C VAL A 563 17.77 -4.24 25.62
N ASP A 564 19.11 -4.33 25.65
CA ASP A 564 19.82 -4.84 26.82
C ASP A 564 19.52 -3.94 28.05
N PRO A 565 19.27 -4.50 29.27
CA PRO A 565 18.97 -3.72 30.46
C PRO A 565 19.95 -2.58 30.76
N LYS A 566 21.24 -2.73 30.43
CA LYS A 566 22.26 -1.70 30.63
C LYS A 566 22.09 -0.45 29.74
N ASP A 567 21.39 -0.60 28.60
CA ASP A 567 21.26 0.45 27.58
C ASP A 567 19.87 1.13 27.60
N VAL A 568 18.96 0.70 28.49
CA VAL A 568 17.59 1.22 28.61
C VAL A 568 17.55 2.72 28.86
N ASP A 569 18.27 3.21 29.88
CA ASP A 569 18.25 4.64 30.21
C ASP A 569 18.79 5.50 29.06
N LYS A 570 19.78 5.00 28.33
CA LYS A 570 20.34 5.66 27.16
C LYS A 570 19.33 5.74 26.01
N MET A 571 18.59 4.64 25.77
CA MET A 571 17.55 4.60 24.73
C MET A 571 16.39 5.56 25.06
N LEU A 572 15.96 5.60 26.32
CA LEU A 572 14.90 6.52 26.78
C LEU A 572 15.34 7.98 26.59
N ALA A 573 16.61 8.32 26.91
CA ALA A 573 17.15 9.66 26.69
C ALA A 573 17.16 10.05 25.20
N TYR A 574 17.54 9.14 24.29
CA TYR A 574 17.50 9.40 22.86
C TYR A 574 16.05 9.59 22.33
N ALA A 575 15.08 8.86 22.86
CA ALA A 575 13.68 9.06 22.51
C ALA A 575 13.18 10.44 22.97
N GLU A 576 13.57 10.88 24.16
CA GLU A 576 13.24 12.22 24.69
C GLU A 576 13.82 13.34 23.81
N GLU A 577 15.06 13.20 23.31
CA GLU A 577 15.66 14.16 22.36
C GLU A 577 14.80 14.36 21.08
N GLU A 578 14.08 13.33 20.63
CA GLU A 578 13.16 13.40 19.47
C GLU A 578 11.71 13.72 19.87
N ASN A 579 11.44 14.03 21.14
CA ASN A 579 10.08 14.21 21.69
C ASN A 579 9.18 12.99 21.38
N LEU A 580 9.71 11.80 21.62
CA LEU A 580 8.98 10.54 21.51
C LEU A 580 8.68 9.98 22.90
N GLU A 581 7.45 9.55 23.10
CA GLU A 581 7.10 8.77 24.30
C GLU A 581 7.73 7.38 24.19
N ALA A 582 8.40 6.94 25.25
CA ALA A 582 9.07 5.65 25.31
C ALA A 582 8.85 5.02 26.70
N VAL A 583 8.28 3.83 26.75
CA VAL A 583 7.91 3.16 28.01
C VAL A 583 8.36 1.71 28.01
N CYS A 584 9.01 1.27 29.10
CA CYS A 584 9.31 -0.14 29.33
C CYS A 584 8.04 -0.91 29.68
N VAL A 585 7.52 -1.70 28.77
CA VAL A 585 6.23 -2.38 28.91
C VAL A 585 6.35 -3.89 29.10
N ALA A 586 7.50 -4.51 28.76
CA ALA A 586 7.65 -5.95 28.86
C ALA A 586 9.09 -6.36 29.18
N THR A 587 9.23 -7.61 29.62
CA THR A 587 10.52 -8.27 29.90
C THR A 587 10.52 -9.64 29.23
N VAL A 588 11.65 -9.99 28.63
CA VAL A 588 11.90 -11.33 28.07
C VAL A 588 12.12 -12.31 29.20
N THR A 589 11.50 -13.50 29.13
CA THR A 589 11.58 -14.52 30.16
C THR A 589 12.15 -15.84 29.63
N LYS A 590 12.65 -16.68 30.53
CA LYS A 590 13.18 -18.03 30.20
C LYS A 590 12.07 -19.04 29.83
N PHE A 591 10.85 -18.76 30.23
CA PHE A 591 9.74 -19.66 29.99
C PHE A 591 9.05 -19.29 28.67
N PRO A 592 8.91 -20.21 27.72
CA PRO A 592 8.35 -19.92 26.39
C PRO A 592 6.82 -19.77 26.45
N ARG A 593 6.37 -18.66 26.99
CA ARG A 593 4.95 -18.31 27.15
C ARG A 593 4.73 -16.83 26.89
N LEU A 594 3.62 -16.49 26.28
CA LEU A 594 3.12 -15.12 26.21
C LEU A 594 2.23 -14.87 27.44
N VAL A 595 2.66 -13.96 28.33
CA VAL A 595 1.93 -13.56 29.52
C VAL A 595 1.61 -12.08 29.43
N LEU A 596 0.31 -11.73 29.40
CA LEU A 596 -0.15 -10.34 29.49
C LEU A 596 -0.83 -10.11 30.86
N LYS A 597 -0.39 -9.07 31.55
CA LYS A 597 -0.93 -8.69 32.87
C LYS A 597 -1.70 -7.38 32.78
N TRP A 598 -2.86 -7.32 33.38
CA TRP A 598 -3.68 -6.13 33.53
C TRP A 598 -4.28 -6.06 34.93
N ARG A 599 -4.18 -4.91 35.59
CA ARG A 599 -4.57 -4.73 37.01
C ARG A 599 -3.95 -5.79 37.93
N GLY A 600 -2.67 -6.15 37.63
CA GLY A 600 -1.92 -7.16 38.38
C GLY A 600 -2.39 -8.61 38.19
N LYS A 601 -3.38 -8.87 37.33
CA LYS A 601 -3.88 -10.23 36.99
C LYS A 601 -3.35 -10.66 35.62
N GLU A 602 -3.05 -11.95 35.49
CA GLU A 602 -2.75 -12.54 34.17
C GLU A 602 -4.06 -12.71 33.40
N ILE A 603 -4.21 -11.96 32.32
CA ILE A 603 -5.38 -12.06 31.41
C ILE A 603 -5.07 -12.84 30.14
N VAL A 604 -3.78 -13.07 29.85
CA VAL A 604 -3.28 -14.01 28.84
C VAL A 604 -2.12 -14.77 29.46
N ASN A 605 -2.12 -16.09 29.31
CA ASN A 605 -1.00 -16.95 29.67
C ASN A 605 -1.03 -18.22 28.79
N ILE A 606 -0.42 -18.14 27.60
CA ILE A 606 -0.49 -19.16 26.55
C ILE A 606 0.92 -19.63 26.24
N SER A 607 1.12 -20.94 26.03
CA SER A 607 2.42 -21.49 25.62
C SER A 607 2.80 -21.04 24.20
N ARG A 608 4.07 -20.78 23.98
CA ARG A 608 4.61 -20.48 22.65
C ARG A 608 4.29 -21.59 21.66
N ALA A 609 4.49 -22.84 22.07
CA ALA A 609 4.20 -23.99 21.22
C ALA A 609 2.75 -24.03 20.71
N PHE A 610 1.78 -23.60 21.54
CA PHE A 610 0.40 -23.54 21.10
C PHE A 610 0.11 -22.34 20.18
N LEU A 611 0.66 -21.17 20.47
CA LEU A 611 0.55 -20.02 19.59
C LEU A 611 1.08 -20.35 18.17
N ASP A 612 2.21 -21.05 18.10
CA ASP A 612 2.91 -21.38 16.84
C ASP A 612 2.25 -22.54 16.07
N THR A 613 1.17 -23.16 16.59
CA THR A 613 0.38 -24.13 15.80
C THR A 613 -0.35 -23.48 14.62
N ASN A 614 -0.55 -22.16 14.67
CA ASN A 614 -1.32 -21.38 13.70
C ASN A 614 -2.76 -21.87 13.47
N GLY A 615 -3.36 -22.44 14.52
CA GLY A 615 -4.70 -23.01 14.49
C GLY A 615 -4.74 -24.51 14.13
N ALA A 616 -5.93 -25.01 13.86
CA ALA A 616 -6.15 -26.38 13.44
C ALA A 616 -5.72 -26.60 11.99
N HIS A 617 -5.16 -27.77 11.70
CA HIS A 617 -4.79 -28.13 10.33
C HIS A 617 -5.99 -28.05 9.38
N GLN A 618 -5.83 -27.30 8.29
CA GLN A 618 -6.83 -27.12 7.24
C GLN A 618 -6.40 -27.83 5.96
N GLU A 619 -7.35 -28.39 5.23
CA GLU A 619 -7.12 -29.06 3.95
C GLU A 619 -8.27 -28.77 2.98
N THR A 620 -7.99 -28.78 1.68
CA THR A 620 -8.96 -28.53 0.63
C THR A 620 -8.59 -29.25 -0.67
N ASP A 621 -9.58 -29.49 -1.51
CA ASP A 621 -9.38 -29.93 -2.89
C ASP A 621 -9.25 -28.73 -3.82
N VAL A 622 -8.58 -28.90 -4.97
CA VAL A 622 -8.35 -27.82 -5.94
C VAL A 622 -8.72 -28.27 -7.35
N VAL A 623 -9.47 -27.42 -8.03
CA VAL A 623 -9.78 -27.56 -9.46
C VAL A 623 -9.27 -26.32 -10.21
N VAL A 624 -8.24 -26.50 -11.03
CA VAL A 624 -7.71 -25.42 -11.88
C VAL A 624 -8.49 -25.42 -13.19
N GLU A 625 -9.20 -24.33 -13.47
CA GLU A 625 -9.97 -24.15 -14.70
C GLU A 625 -9.05 -23.82 -15.87
N SER A 626 -9.35 -24.33 -17.07
CA SER A 626 -8.64 -23.97 -18.30
C SER A 626 -9.31 -22.75 -18.95
N PRO A 627 -8.58 -21.66 -19.23
CA PRO A 627 -9.14 -20.51 -19.93
C PRO A 627 -9.55 -20.87 -21.35
N LYS A 628 -10.59 -20.20 -21.88
CA LYS A 628 -11.09 -20.44 -23.24
C LYS A 628 -10.25 -19.69 -24.26
N LYS A 629 -9.83 -20.37 -25.31
CA LYS A 629 -9.06 -19.75 -26.41
C LYS A 629 -9.83 -18.65 -27.13
N ALA A 630 -11.16 -18.78 -27.24
CA ALA A 630 -12.02 -17.78 -27.87
C ALA A 630 -12.03 -16.43 -27.12
N ASP A 631 -11.74 -16.45 -25.82
CA ASP A 631 -11.71 -15.26 -24.94
C ASP A 631 -10.29 -14.75 -24.70
N ASN A 632 -9.29 -15.24 -25.44
CA ASN A 632 -7.87 -14.91 -25.26
C ASN A 632 -7.64 -13.39 -25.33
N TYR A 633 -7.29 -12.81 -24.20
CA TYR A 633 -7.06 -11.37 -24.05
C TYR A 633 -5.85 -10.87 -24.84
N LEU A 634 -4.81 -11.70 -25.01
CA LEU A 634 -3.57 -11.34 -25.71
C LEU A 634 -3.73 -11.21 -27.23
N THR A 635 -4.70 -11.91 -27.81
CA THR A 635 -4.95 -11.94 -29.25
C THR A 635 -6.21 -11.19 -29.67
N LYS A 636 -6.98 -10.68 -28.70
CA LYS A 636 -8.21 -9.95 -28.95
C LYS A 636 -7.88 -8.58 -29.53
N THR A 637 -8.12 -8.42 -30.84
CA THR A 637 -7.95 -7.15 -31.55
C THR A 637 -9.32 -6.64 -32.01
N GLU A 638 -9.60 -5.37 -31.71
CA GLU A 638 -10.74 -4.68 -32.32
C GLU A 638 -10.34 -4.22 -33.72
N LYS A 639 -11.27 -4.32 -34.69
CA LYS A 639 -11.05 -3.77 -36.03
C LYS A 639 -10.91 -2.25 -35.95
N VAL A 640 -9.87 -1.71 -36.59
CA VAL A 640 -9.56 -0.28 -36.59
C VAL A 640 -9.85 0.32 -37.97
N ASP A 641 -11.00 0.95 -38.14
CA ASP A 641 -11.38 1.63 -39.39
C ASP A 641 -10.66 3.01 -39.50
N SER A 642 -10.63 3.80 -38.42
CA SER A 642 -9.90 5.06 -38.29
C SER A 642 -8.84 4.96 -37.20
N PHE A 643 -7.59 5.24 -37.58
CA PHE A 643 -6.49 5.29 -36.59
C PHE A 643 -6.71 6.42 -35.58
N LYS A 644 -7.12 7.60 -36.05
CA LYS A 644 -7.39 8.78 -35.23
C LYS A 644 -8.43 8.48 -34.14
N ASP A 645 -9.57 7.90 -34.54
CA ASP A 645 -10.65 7.61 -33.59
C ASP A 645 -10.22 6.56 -32.55
N ALA A 646 -9.55 5.49 -32.98
CA ALA A 646 -9.02 4.46 -32.08
C ALA A 646 -7.96 5.03 -31.12
N PHE A 647 -7.07 5.89 -31.61
CA PHE A 647 -6.01 6.51 -30.83
C PHE A 647 -6.58 7.42 -29.73
N LEU A 648 -7.50 8.33 -30.09
CA LEU A 648 -8.14 9.23 -29.12
C LEU A 648 -9.01 8.45 -28.09
N LYS A 649 -9.76 7.43 -28.55
CA LYS A 649 -10.52 6.53 -27.69
C LYS A 649 -9.61 5.80 -26.70
N LYS A 650 -8.47 5.26 -27.17
CA LYS A 650 -7.49 4.59 -26.30
C LYS A 650 -6.96 5.53 -25.25
N LEU A 651 -6.45 6.71 -25.65
CA LEU A 651 -5.89 7.70 -24.72
C LEU A 651 -6.90 8.18 -23.66
N SER A 652 -8.19 8.25 -23.99
CA SER A 652 -9.25 8.65 -23.05
C SER A 652 -9.76 7.52 -22.17
N SER A 653 -9.34 6.25 -22.40
CA SER A 653 -9.74 5.14 -21.55
C SER A 653 -9.10 5.21 -20.16
N LEU A 654 -9.80 4.76 -19.12
CA LEU A 654 -9.36 4.84 -17.72
C LEU A 654 -7.95 4.30 -17.45
N ASN A 655 -7.58 3.17 -18.09
CA ASN A 655 -6.26 2.56 -17.91
C ASN A 655 -5.15 3.15 -18.78
N ALA A 656 -5.48 4.01 -19.73
CA ALA A 656 -4.49 4.72 -20.55
C ALA A 656 -4.39 6.20 -20.22
N CYS A 657 -5.48 6.84 -19.73
CA CYS A 657 -5.53 8.28 -19.47
C CYS A 657 -4.52 8.73 -18.41
N SER A 658 -4.25 10.04 -18.41
CA SER A 658 -3.38 10.67 -17.40
C SER A 658 -3.87 10.41 -15.99
N LYS A 659 -2.95 10.16 -15.07
CA LYS A 659 -3.18 10.13 -13.62
C LYS A 659 -2.69 11.41 -12.94
N LYS A 660 -2.32 12.44 -13.72
CA LYS A 660 -1.65 13.64 -13.23
C LYS A 660 -2.42 14.34 -12.12
N GLY A 661 -3.75 14.42 -12.20
CA GLY A 661 -4.59 15.02 -11.17
C GLY A 661 -4.52 14.30 -9.80
N LEU A 662 -4.19 13.00 -9.78
CA LEU A 662 -3.90 12.27 -8.55
C LEU A 662 -2.43 12.49 -8.12
N VAL A 663 -1.49 12.37 -9.07
CA VAL A 663 -0.04 12.42 -8.82
C VAL A 663 0.38 13.76 -8.22
N GLU A 664 -0.22 14.88 -8.63
CA GLU A 664 0.11 16.22 -8.14
C GLU A 664 -0.24 16.48 -6.68
N MET A 665 -0.96 15.58 -6.02
CA MET A 665 -1.17 15.60 -4.56
C MET A 665 0.09 15.17 -3.78
N PHE A 666 1.01 14.46 -4.42
CA PHE A 666 2.19 13.84 -3.79
C PHE A 666 3.43 14.67 -4.00
N ASP A 667 4.23 14.86 -2.96
CA ASP A 667 5.59 15.36 -3.11
C ASP A 667 6.50 14.23 -3.61
N SER A 668 7.13 14.44 -4.74
CA SER A 668 8.06 13.49 -5.37
C SER A 668 9.53 13.90 -5.27
N SER A 669 9.82 15.06 -4.68
CA SER A 669 11.16 15.66 -4.67
C SER A 669 11.80 15.76 -3.29
N ILE A 670 11.04 15.60 -2.23
CA ILE A 670 11.52 15.75 -0.86
C ILE A 670 12.64 14.74 -0.55
N GLY A 671 13.64 15.17 0.21
CA GLY A 671 14.83 14.36 0.49
C GLY A 671 15.88 14.37 -0.62
N ALA A 672 15.58 14.98 -1.79
CA ALA A 672 16.49 15.19 -2.94
C ALA A 672 17.16 13.90 -3.50
N CYS A 673 16.57 12.73 -3.24
CA CYS A 673 17.08 11.44 -3.75
C CYS A 673 16.46 11.06 -5.10
N THR A 674 15.29 11.58 -5.47
CA THR A 674 14.56 11.21 -6.69
C THR A 674 15.35 11.56 -7.94
N VAL A 675 15.55 10.55 -8.80
CA VAL A 675 16.22 10.69 -10.11
C VAL A 675 15.18 10.88 -11.21
N ASN A 676 14.17 9.99 -11.27
CA ASN A 676 13.06 10.10 -12.19
C ASN A 676 11.84 10.69 -11.48
N MET A 677 11.43 11.89 -11.90
CA MET A 677 10.16 12.46 -11.46
C MET A 677 8.98 11.68 -12.05
N PRO A 678 7.80 11.67 -11.41
CA PRO A 678 6.62 10.94 -11.92
C PRO A 678 6.23 11.29 -13.35
N TYR A 679 6.56 12.49 -13.79
CA TYR A 679 6.41 12.93 -15.19
C TYR A 679 7.71 13.56 -15.70
N GLY A 680 8.25 12.98 -16.77
CA GLY A 680 9.49 13.42 -17.43
C GLY A 680 9.27 14.41 -18.59
N GLY A 681 10.38 14.87 -19.13
CA GLY A 681 10.46 15.81 -20.24
C GLY A 681 10.31 17.27 -19.85
N LYS A 682 10.57 18.16 -20.80
CA LYS A 682 10.53 19.62 -20.60
C LYS A 682 9.18 20.13 -20.07
N TYR A 683 8.09 19.49 -20.50
CA TYR A 683 6.73 19.87 -20.13
C TYR A 683 6.16 19.01 -19.00
N GLN A 684 6.92 18.05 -18.45
CA GLN A 684 6.50 17.12 -17.38
C GLN A 684 5.17 16.40 -17.72
N LEU A 685 5.13 15.74 -18.88
CA LEU A 685 3.95 15.07 -19.41
C LEU A 685 4.19 13.61 -19.81
N THR A 686 5.43 13.10 -19.81
CA THR A 686 5.72 11.68 -20.02
C THR A 686 5.69 10.95 -18.68
N PRO A 687 4.70 10.07 -18.41
CA PRO A 687 4.63 9.32 -17.15
C PRO A 687 5.80 8.34 -17.04
N THR A 688 6.48 8.34 -15.90
CA THR A 688 7.54 7.36 -15.61
C THR A 688 6.96 5.97 -15.39
N GLN A 689 7.69 4.93 -15.76
CA GLN A 689 7.31 3.53 -15.52
C GLN A 689 8.13 2.88 -14.40
N THR A 690 9.23 3.50 -13.99
CA THR A 690 10.17 2.98 -12.99
C THR A 690 10.53 4.10 -12.03
N MET A 691 10.28 3.87 -10.76
CA MET A 691 10.71 4.75 -9.68
C MET A 691 12.22 4.58 -9.47
N ILE A 692 12.98 5.68 -9.57
CA ILE A 692 14.44 5.66 -9.47
C ILE A 692 14.90 6.74 -8.50
N ALA A 693 15.72 6.35 -7.52
CA ALA A 693 16.25 7.25 -6.53
C ALA A 693 17.67 6.88 -6.10
N LYS A 694 18.49 7.87 -5.77
CA LYS A 694 19.79 7.69 -5.12
C LYS A 694 19.62 7.14 -3.71
N LEU A 695 20.59 6.38 -3.24
CA LEU A 695 20.63 5.97 -1.85
C LEU A 695 20.73 7.18 -0.91
N PRO A 696 20.06 7.15 0.26
CA PRO A 696 19.96 8.29 1.17
C PRO A 696 21.21 8.46 2.04
N VAL A 697 22.38 8.54 1.43
CA VAL A 697 23.65 8.74 2.11
C VAL A 697 23.66 10.08 2.83
N LEU A 698 24.03 10.10 4.12
CA LEU A 698 24.04 11.33 4.92
C LEU A 698 25.26 12.22 4.65
N ASP A 699 26.43 11.58 4.40
CA ASP A 699 27.67 12.28 4.15
C ASP A 699 28.41 11.63 2.98
N GLY A 700 28.94 12.44 2.06
CA GLY A 700 29.66 11.97 0.87
C GLY A 700 28.82 12.02 -0.41
N LYS A 701 29.44 11.59 -1.50
CA LYS A 701 28.86 11.48 -2.84
C LYS A 701 28.67 10.02 -3.20
N CYS A 702 27.47 9.68 -3.62
CA CYS A 702 27.09 8.34 -4.06
C CYS A 702 26.31 8.44 -5.37
N ASP A 703 26.66 7.60 -6.34
CA ASP A 703 25.99 7.53 -7.65
C ASP A 703 25.14 6.26 -7.81
N THR A 704 25.12 5.40 -6.80
CA THR A 704 24.28 4.21 -6.77
C THR A 704 22.80 4.60 -6.62
N VAL A 705 21.96 4.02 -7.46
CA VAL A 705 20.50 4.23 -7.47
C VAL A 705 19.76 2.93 -7.25
N THR A 706 18.58 3.02 -6.64
CA THR A 706 17.62 1.92 -6.60
C THR A 706 16.52 2.16 -7.63
N MET A 707 16.07 1.09 -8.25
CA MET A 707 14.99 1.08 -9.22
C MET A 707 13.86 0.18 -8.71
N MET A 708 12.61 0.63 -8.81
CA MET A 708 11.43 -0.20 -8.57
C MET A 708 10.41 0.05 -9.66
N SER A 709 9.87 -1.04 -10.21
CA SER A 709 8.78 -1.03 -11.17
C SER A 709 7.68 -2.01 -10.74
N TYR A 710 6.54 -1.98 -11.43
CA TYR A 710 5.48 -2.96 -11.20
C TYR A 710 4.90 -3.49 -12.52
N GLY A 711 4.30 -4.70 -12.45
CA GLY A 711 3.51 -5.31 -13.50
C GLY A 711 2.20 -5.85 -12.94
N MET A 712 1.07 -5.46 -13.52
CA MET A 712 -0.27 -5.89 -13.12
C MET A 712 -1.27 -5.65 -14.26
N ASP A 713 -2.07 -6.64 -14.61
CA ASP A 713 -3.23 -6.46 -15.48
C ASP A 713 -4.39 -7.37 -15.04
N PRO A 714 -5.42 -6.81 -14.37
CA PRO A 714 -6.56 -7.59 -13.87
C PRO A 714 -7.45 -8.15 -14.98
N TYR A 715 -7.44 -7.60 -16.21
CA TYR A 715 -8.18 -8.14 -17.33
C TYR A 715 -7.52 -9.41 -17.88
N LEU A 716 -6.19 -9.39 -18.02
CA LEU A 716 -5.42 -10.56 -18.41
C LEU A 716 -5.54 -11.67 -17.35
N MET A 717 -5.44 -11.31 -16.06
CA MET A 717 -5.63 -12.23 -14.94
C MET A 717 -7.04 -12.84 -14.91
N SER A 718 -8.08 -12.05 -15.23
CA SER A 718 -9.47 -12.53 -15.28
C SER A 718 -9.71 -13.52 -16.41
N TRP A 719 -8.95 -13.45 -17.50
CA TRP A 719 -8.97 -14.47 -18.55
C TRP A 719 -8.19 -15.71 -18.13
N SER A 720 -6.97 -15.53 -17.65
CA SER A 720 -6.09 -16.63 -17.22
C SER A 720 -5.16 -16.14 -16.09
N PRO A 721 -5.38 -16.58 -14.85
CA PRO A 721 -4.49 -16.24 -13.74
C PRO A 721 -3.04 -16.66 -13.97
N TYR A 722 -2.82 -17.81 -14.59
CA TYR A 722 -1.49 -18.33 -14.93
C TYR A 722 -0.73 -17.40 -15.90
N HIS A 723 -1.34 -17.08 -17.07
CA HIS A 723 -0.75 -16.17 -18.04
C HIS A 723 -0.59 -14.77 -17.44
N GLY A 724 -1.62 -14.30 -16.72
CA GLY A 724 -1.60 -12.98 -16.10
C GLY A 724 -0.43 -12.80 -15.14
N ALA A 725 -0.09 -13.82 -14.35
CA ALA A 725 1.05 -13.79 -13.45
C ALA A 725 2.40 -13.82 -14.19
N GLU A 726 2.56 -14.67 -15.23
CA GLU A 726 3.78 -14.68 -16.05
C GLU A 726 4.03 -13.31 -16.69
N TYR A 727 2.98 -12.72 -17.29
CA TYR A 727 3.10 -11.40 -17.92
C TYR A 727 3.22 -10.25 -16.92
N ALA A 728 2.71 -10.38 -15.70
CA ALA A 728 2.95 -9.41 -14.63
C ALA A 728 4.43 -9.36 -14.26
N VAL A 729 5.05 -10.53 -14.06
CA VAL A 729 6.50 -10.64 -13.81
C VAL A 729 7.29 -10.07 -14.99
N LEU A 730 6.99 -10.49 -16.21
CA LEU A 730 7.68 -10.01 -17.41
C LEU A 730 7.57 -8.49 -17.58
N THR A 731 6.39 -7.92 -17.33
CA THR A 731 6.16 -6.47 -17.45
C THR A 731 7.00 -5.68 -16.44
N SER A 732 7.08 -6.14 -15.19
CA SER A 732 7.93 -5.47 -14.19
C SER A 732 9.41 -5.53 -14.60
N VAL A 733 9.89 -6.64 -15.13
CA VAL A 733 11.26 -6.77 -15.67
C VAL A 733 11.49 -5.85 -16.87
N ALA A 734 10.57 -5.83 -17.83
CA ALA A 734 10.67 -4.97 -19.03
C ALA A 734 10.79 -3.49 -18.68
N LYS A 735 10.05 -3.03 -17.65
CA LYS A 735 10.12 -1.65 -17.17
C LYS A 735 11.47 -1.32 -16.54
N ILE A 736 12.09 -2.23 -15.79
CA ILE A 736 13.46 -2.06 -15.27
C ILE A 736 14.45 -1.98 -16.43
N VAL A 737 14.38 -2.91 -17.40
CA VAL A 737 15.26 -2.93 -18.58
C VAL A 737 15.11 -1.64 -19.39
N SER A 738 13.86 -1.18 -19.65
CA SER A 738 13.62 0.06 -20.40
C SER A 738 14.18 1.30 -19.70
N ALA A 739 14.37 1.25 -18.40
CA ALA A 739 14.97 2.32 -17.60
C ALA A 739 16.51 2.21 -17.46
N GLY A 740 17.14 1.21 -18.09
CA GLY A 740 18.59 1.00 -18.09
C GLY A 740 19.12 0.04 -17.02
N GLY A 741 18.22 -0.60 -16.24
CA GLY A 741 18.57 -1.57 -15.22
C GLY A 741 19.12 -2.89 -15.77
N ASP A 742 19.79 -3.64 -14.91
CA ASP A 742 20.36 -4.96 -15.21
C ASP A 742 19.43 -6.06 -14.71
N PHE A 743 18.65 -6.66 -15.62
CA PHE A 743 17.67 -7.65 -15.22
C PHE A 743 18.25 -8.84 -14.43
N HIS A 744 19.51 -9.20 -14.57
CA HIS A 744 20.14 -10.28 -13.81
C HIS A 744 20.17 -10.06 -12.30
N LYS A 745 20.10 -8.80 -11.86
CA LYS A 745 20.15 -8.41 -10.43
C LYS A 745 18.76 -8.21 -9.81
N ILE A 746 17.71 -8.35 -10.60
CA ILE A 746 16.35 -8.10 -10.11
C ILE A 746 15.98 -9.08 -8.99
N ARG A 747 15.34 -8.55 -7.95
CA ARG A 747 14.62 -9.28 -6.92
C ARG A 747 13.17 -8.85 -6.92
N PHE A 748 12.26 -9.82 -6.72
CA PHE A 748 10.84 -9.51 -6.71
C PHE A 748 10.26 -9.47 -5.30
N THR A 749 9.16 -8.75 -5.15
CA THR A 749 8.17 -8.92 -4.12
C THR A 749 6.79 -8.90 -4.76
N PHE A 750 5.91 -9.81 -4.36
CA PHE A 750 4.60 -9.97 -5.01
C PHE A 750 3.49 -9.52 -4.09
N GLN A 751 2.41 -9.02 -4.70
CA GLN A 751 1.14 -8.79 -4.04
C GLN A 751 0.09 -9.66 -4.69
N GLU A 752 -0.48 -10.57 -3.92
CA GLU A 752 -1.60 -11.41 -4.32
C GLU A 752 -2.90 -10.83 -3.76
N TYR A 753 -3.96 -10.80 -4.59
CA TYR A 753 -5.28 -10.37 -4.17
C TYR A 753 -6.36 -11.20 -4.86
N PHE A 754 -7.09 -11.98 -4.05
CA PHE A 754 -8.09 -12.91 -4.53
C PHE A 754 -9.41 -12.79 -3.74
N LYS A 755 -10.46 -13.32 -4.33
CA LYS A 755 -11.76 -13.49 -3.69
C LYS A 755 -11.65 -14.38 -2.43
N ARG A 756 -12.64 -14.28 -1.55
CA ARG A 756 -12.69 -15.13 -0.37
C ARG A 756 -12.75 -16.60 -0.76
N MET A 757 -11.89 -17.41 -0.17
CA MET A 757 -11.92 -18.88 -0.32
C MET A 757 -13.11 -19.48 0.42
N THR A 758 -13.65 -20.56 -0.13
CA THR A 758 -14.76 -21.33 0.40
C THR A 758 -14.45 -22.83 0.23
N GLU A 759 -15.42 -23.71 0.47
CA GLU A 759 -15.29 -25.14 0.18
C GLU A 759 -15.32 -25.47 -1.34
N ASP A 760 -15.60 -24.48 -2.20
CA ASP A 760 -15.57 -24.66 -3.65
C ASP A 760 -14.13 -24.79 -4.16
N ALA A 761 -13.77 -25.99 -4.61
CA ALA A 761 -12.43 -26.31 -5.11
C ALA A 761 -11.97 -25.45 -6.29
N LYS A 762 -12.89 -24.89 -7.09
CA LYS A 762 -12.54 -23.99 -8.21
C LYS A 762 -12.04 -22.63 -7.75
N ARG A 763 -12.54 -22.14 -6.61
CA ARG A 763 -12.06 -20.87 -6.05
C ARG A 763 -10.57 -20.94 -5.69
N TRP A 764 -10.11 -22.12 -5.23
CA TRP A 764 -8.70 -22.38 -4.92
C TRP A 764 -7.81 -22.52 -6.16
N GLY A 765 -8.41 -22.86 -7.29
CA GLY A 765 -7.71 -22.98 -8.57
C GLY A 765 -7.14 -21.67 -9.10
N GLU A 766 -7.81 -20.51 -8.82
CA GLU A 766 -7.34 -19.20 -9.30
C GLU A 766 -6.01 -18.77 -8.65
N PRO A 767 -5.88 -18.70 -7.31
CA PRO A 767 -4.60 -18.33 -6.69
C PRO A 767 -3.52 -19.36 -6.99
N MET A 768 -3.86 -20.65 -7.04
CA MET A 768 -2.90 -21.69 -7.41
C MET A 768 -2.35 -21.48 -8.83
N ALA A 769 -3.20 -21.22 -9.81
CA ALA A 769 -2.78 -20.97 -11.20
C ALA A 769 -1.89 -19.72 -11.30
N ALA A 770 -2.24 -18.65 -10.60
CA ALA A 770 -1.43 -17.42 -10.56
C ALA A 770 -0.04 -17.66 -9.96
N LEU A 771 0.03 -18.35 -8.83
CA LEU A 771 1.30 -18.66 -8.17
C LEU A 771 2.17 -19.61 -8.99
N LEU A 772 1.56 -20.57 -9.70
CA LEU A 772 2.29 -21.43 -10.65
C LEU A 772 2.88 -20.63 -11.81
N GLY A 773 2.14 -19.66 -12.36
CA GLY A 773 2.66 -18.75 -13.40
C GLY A 773 3.83 -17.91 -12.91
N ALA A 774 3.71 -17.34 -11.69
CA ALA A 774 4.80 -16.58 -11.07
C ALA A 774 6.02 -17.48 -10.74
N TYR A 775 5.79 -18.72 -10.31
CA TYR A 775 6.84 -19.73 -10.09
C TYR A 775 7.59 -20.04 -11.40
N ASP A 776 6.85 -20.33 -12.48
CA ASP A 776 7.43 -20.65 -13.78
C ASP A 776 8.29 -19.51 -14.33
N ALA A 777 7.77 -18.27 -14.27
CA ALA A 777 8.51 -17.08 -14.69
C ALA A 777 9.81 -16.89 -13.88
N GLN A 778 9.77 -17.04 -12.53
CA GLN A 778 10.96 -16.94 -11.68
C GLN A 778 12.03 -17.98 -12.04
N ILE A 779 11.61 -19.24 -12.21
CA ILE A 779 12.55 -20.33 -12.51
C ILE A 779 13.18 -20.12 -13.89
N LYS A 780 12.40 -19.77 -14.92
CA LYS A 780 12.89 -19.55 -16.28
C LYS A 780 13.80 -18.32 -16.39
N LEU A 781 13.48 -17.24 -15.67
CA LEU A 781 14.32 -16.04 -15.61
C LEU A 781 15.55 -16.23 -14.70
N GLY A 782 15.50 -17.16 -13.77
CA GLY A 782 16.53 -17.31 -12.74
C GLY A 782 16.53 -16.15 -11.71
N LEU A 783 15.38 -15.49 -11.54
CA LEU A 783 15.20 -14.30 -10.68
C LEU A 783 14.21 -14.63 -9.54
N PRO A 784 14.66 -14.57 -8.28
CA PRO A 784 13.83 -14.94 -7.13
C PRO A 784 12.92 -13.80 -6.64
N SER A 785 11.73 -14.17 -6.16
CA SER A 785 10.93 -13.35 -5.26
C SER A 785 11.37 -13.61 -3.82
N ILE A 786 11.82 -12.58 -3.12
CA ILE A 786 12.29 -12.68 -1.72
C ILE A 786 11.29 -12.11 -0.74
N GLY A 787 10.13 -11.66 -1.20
CA GLY A 787 9.03 -11.16 -0.39
C GLY A 787 7.69 -11.24 -1.09
N GLY A 788 6.66 -10.99 -0.33
CA GLY A 788 5.29 -10.97 -0.82
C GLY A 788 4.29 -10.67 0.28
N LYS A 789 3.06 -10.41 -0.13
CA LYS A 789 1.89 -10.22 0.72
C LYS A 789 0.66 -10.74 0.02
N ASP A 790 -0.19 -11.47 0.73
CA ASP A 790 -1.47 -11.94 0.22
C ASP A 790 -2.65 -11.21 0.85
N SER A 791 -3.77 -11.21 0.14
CA SER A 791 -5.08 -10.75 0.59
C SER A 791 -6.15 -11.65 0.00
N MET A 792 -6.85 -12.42 0.85
CA MET A 792 -7.77 -13.48 0.44
C MET A 792 -9.24 -13.18 0.77
N SER A 793 -9.61 -11.91 0.93
CA SER A 793 -10.95 -11.49 1.35
C SER A 793 -11.65 -10.55 0.38
N GLY A 794 -11.34 -10.66 -0.91
CA GLY A 794 -11.82 -9.76 -1.98
C GLY A 794 -13.25 -10.07 -2.45
N THR A 795 -14.21 -10.17 -1.54
CA THR A 795 -15.63 -10.45 -1.86
C THR A 795 -16.54 -9.47 -1.14
N PHE A 796 -17.55 -8.96 -1.85
CA PHE A 796 -18.65 -8.16 -1.31
C PHE A 796 -19.98 -8.72 -1.83
N ASN A 797 -20.80 -9.25 -0.93
CA ASN A 797 -21.99 -10.03 -1.29
C ASN A 797 -21.61 -11.14 -2.32
N ASP A 798 -22.19 -11.06 -3.53
CA ASP A 798 -21.98 -12.01 -4.62
C ASP A 798 -20.93 -11.53 -5.66
N ILE A 799 -20.27 -10.40 -5.41
CA ILE A 799 -19.29 -9.82 -6.33
C ILE A 799 -17.89 -10.14 -5.80
N ASP A 800 -17.08 -10.78 -6.63
CA ASP A 800 -15.68 -11.05 -6.36
C ASP A 800 -14.79 -10.05 -7.10
N VAL A 801 -13.68 -9.64 -6.46
CA VAL A 801 -12.62 -8.87 -7.13
C VAL A 801 -12.03 -9.68 -8.28
N PRO A 802 -11.40 -9.05 -9.29
CA PRO A 802 -10.64 -9.79 -10.28
C PRO A 802 -9.44 -10.47 -9.60
N PRO A 803 -9.09 -11.69 -9.99
CA PRO A 803 -7.84 -12.29 -9.53
C PRO A 803 -6.68 -11.36 -9.88
N THR A 804 -5.81 -11.10 -8.93
CA THR A 804 -4.73 -10.12 -9.11
C THR A 804 -3.42 -10.64 -8.49
N LEU A 805 -2.36 -10.64 -9.29
CA LEU A 805 -0.98 -10.70 -8.85
C LEU A 805 -0.27 -9.47 -9.39
N CYS A 806 0.25 -8.64 -8.50
CA CYS A 806 1.11 -7.51 -8.84
C CYS A 806 2.56 -7.88 -8.54
N SER A 807 3.41 -7.86 -9.56
CA SER A 807 4.84 -8.08 -9.43
C SER A 807 5.55 -6.76 -9.28
N PHE A 808 6.31 -6.59 -8.19
CA PHE A 808 7.26 -5.49 -8.02
C PHE A 808 8.66 -6.02 -8.28
N ALA A 809 9.37 -5.39 -9.23
CA ALA A 809 10.76 -5.69 -9.55
C ALA A 809 11.66 -4.60 -8.99
N VAL A 810 12.70 -5.01 -8.26
CA VAL A 810 13.70 -4.11 -7.65
C VAL A 810 15.08 -4.43 -8.23
N ASP A 811 15.82 -3.38 -8.62
CA ASP A 811 17.19 -3.45 -9.09
C ASP A 811 18.03 -2.35 -8.44
N VAL A 812 19.34 -2.54 -8.44
CA VAL A 812 20.35 -1.55 -8.01
C VAL A 812 21.34 -1.31 -9.16
N ALA A 813 21.45 -0.05 -9.56
CA ALA A 813 22.24 0.38 -10.70
C ALA A 813 23.07 1.65 -10.37
N GLU A 814 23.83 2.15 -11.33
CA GLU A 814 24.48 3.44 -11.24
C GLU A 814 23.67 4.50 -12.00
N ILE A 815 23.74 5.76 -11.57
CA ILE A 815 22.98 6.86 -12.21
C ILE A 815 23.33 7.03 -13.69
N SER A 816 24.55 6.66 -14.10
CA SER A 816 25.02 6.68 -15.48
C SER A 816 24.30 5.70 -16.40
N ASP A 817 23.68 4.64 -15.82
CA ASP A 817 22.97 3.61 -16.56
C ASP A 817 21.52 4.01 -16.85
N VAL A 818 21.00 5.05 -16.15
CA VAL A 818 19.59 5.45 -16.22
C VAL A 818 19.22 6.00 -17.58
N VAL A 819 18.20 5.42 -18.20
CA VAL A 819 17.58 5.87 -19.44
C VAL A 819 16.16 6.34 -19.16
N THR A 820 15.83 7.56 -19.53
CA THR A 820 14.47 8.11 -19.38
C THR A 820 13.63 7.87 -20.61
N ASN A 821 12.32 7.89 -20.46
CA ASN A 821 11.40 7.38 -21.48
C ASN A 821 10.81 8.46 -22.42
N GLU A 822 10.97 9.77 -22.16
CA GLU A 822 10.50 10.79 -23.08
C GLU A 822 11.36 10.85 -24.38
N LEU A 823 10.73 11.10 -25.55
CA LEU A 823 11.44 11.31 -26.82
C LEU A 823 12.40 12.50 -26.73
N LYS A 824 13.62 12.34 -27.27
CA LYS A 824 14.71 13.31 -27.12
C LYS A 824 14.90 14.19 -28.37
N LYS A 825 14.67 13.63 -29.56
CA LYS A 825 15.09 14.29 -30.83
C LYS A 825 14.09 14.04 -31.96
N ALA A 826 13.83 15.05 -32.77
CA ALA A 826 13.10 14.88 -34.02
C ALA A 826 13.99 14.24 -35.10
N GLY A 827 13.41 13.44 -35.95
CA GLY A 827 14.11 12.71 -37.03
C GLY A 827 14.68 11.35 -36.65
N SER A 828 14.57 10.95 -35.37
CA SER A 828 14.95 9.62 -34.89
C SER A 828 14.01 8.53 -35.41
N ARG A 829 14.47 7.29 -35.41
CA ARG A 829 13.64 6.10 -35.68
C ARG A 829 12.99 5.62 -34.40
N LEU A 830 11.76 5.16 -34.56
CA LEU A 830 11.04 4.42 -33.53
C LEU A 830 11.05 2.96 -33.89
N VAL A 831 11.58 2.15 -33.01
CA VAL A 831 11.61 0.69 -33.12
C VAL A 831 10.88 0.07 -31.94
N LYS A 832 10.35 -1.14 -32.16
CA LYS A 832 9.78 -1.97 -31.09
C LYS A 832 10.59 -3.25 -31.02
N PHE A 833 11.31 -3.49 -29.93
CA PHE A 833 11.93 -4.76 -29.66
C PHE A 833 10.85 -5.78 -29.36
N THR A 834 10.88 -6.91 -30.09
CA THR A 834 9.84 -7.92 -30.05
C THR A 834 10.21 -9.07 -29.11
N ILE A 835 9.21 -9.73 -28.58
CA ILE A 835 9.34 -10.98 -27.84
C ILE A 835 8.85 -12.15 -28.73
N GLN A 836 9.20 -13.38 -28.33
CA GLN A 836 8.60 -14.61 -28.88
C GLN A 836 7.69 -15.24 -27.84
N LYS A 837 6.67 -15.95 -28.34
CA LYS A 837 5.70 -16.70 -27.54
C LYS A 837 5.65 -18.12 -28.06
N ASP A 838 5.32 -19.06 -27.19
CA ASP A 838 5.08 -20.45 -27.57
C ASP A 838 3.65 -20.66 -28.17
N GLU A 839 3.30 -21.91 -28.44
CA GLU A 839 1.99 -22.29 -28.99
C GLU A 839 0.82 -22.06 -28.00
N TYR A 840 1.11 -21.83 -26.74
CA TYR A 840 0.16 -21.50 -25.66
C TYR A 840 0.11 -20.00 -25.32
N ASP A 841 0.67 -19.13 -26.17
CA ASP A 841 0.78 -17.69 -25.93
C ASP A 841 1.60 -17.31 -24.68
N LEU A 842 2.45 -18.20 -24.19
CA LEU A 842 3.36 -17.95 -23.07
C LEU A 842 4.69 -17.36 -23.56
N PRO A 843 5.36 -16.52 -22.73
CA PRO A 843 6.64 -15.90 -23.09
C PRO A 843 7.76 -16.93 -23.29
N ASP A 844 8.52 -16.83 -24.38
CA ASP A 844 9.80 -17.53 -24.51
C ASP A 844 10.87 -16.77 -23.72
N PHE A 845 11.02 -17.10 -22.45
CA PHE A 845 11.96 -16.41 -21.55
C PHE A 845 13.42 -16.54 -21.99
N ALA A 846 13.83 -17.63 -22.62
CA ALA A 846 15.19 -17.80 -23.12
C ALA A 846 15.48 -16.79 -24.25
N PHE A 847 14.56 -16.62 -25.18
CA PHE A 847 14.65 -15.60 -26.21
C PHE A 847 14.64 -14.18 -25.59
N ILE A 848 13.74 -13.92 -24.66
CA ILE A 848 13.56 -12.61 -24.01
C ILE A 848 14.81 -12.20 -23.24
N MET A 849 15.40 -13.09 -22.46
CA MET A 849 16.66 -12.81 -21.73
C MET A 849 17.79 -12.43 -22.71
N SER A 850 17.96 -13.17 -23.78
CA SER A 850 18.93 -12.82 -24.82
C SER A 850 18.65 -11.47 -25.47
N GLN A 851 17.38 -11.10 -25.66
CA GLN A 851 17.00 -9.78 -26.15
C GLN A 851 17.35 -8.67 -25.14
N TYR A 852 17.00 -8.86 -23.87
CA TYR A 852 17.23 -7.86 -22.83
C TYR A 852 18.70 -7.60 -22.56
N GLU A 853 19.56 -8.66 -22.60
CA GLU A 853 21.02 -8.51 -22.53
C GLU A 853 21.55 -7.56 -23.62
N LYS A 854 21.09 -7.77 -24.86
CA LYS A 854 21.49 -6.94 -25.99
C LYS A 854 20.95 -5.50 -25.86
N ILE A 855 19.70 -5.33 -25.43
CA ILE A 855 19.04 -4.03 -25.23
C ILE A 855 19.80 -3.26 -24.14
N THR A 856 20.07 -3.87 -22.99
CA THR A 856 20.84 -3.23 -21.90
C THR A 856 22.24 -2.79 -22.38
N LYS A 857 22.91 -3.63 -23.16
CA LYS A 857 24.19 -3.25 -23.76
C LYS A 857 24.07 -2.07 -24.69
N LEU A 858 23.08 -2.05 -25.58
CA LEU A 858 22.83 -0.93 -26.52
C LEU A 858 22.48 0.38 -25.79
N MET A 859 21.81 0.31 -24.64
CA MET A 859 21.58 1.48 -23.77
C MET A 859 22.88 2.02 -23.20
N ARG A 860 23.71 1.15 -22.61
CA ARG A 860 25.03 1.54 -22.08
C ARG A 860 25.98 2.10 -23.15
N ASP A 861 25.90 1.59 -24.37
CA ASP A 861 26.65 2.08 -25.52
C ASP A 861 26.07 3.41 -26.08
N GLY A 862 24.96 3.93 -25.54
CA GLY A 862 24.32 5.20 -25.94
C GLY A 862 23.56 5.14 -27.28
N VAL A 863 23.32 3.94 -27.82
CA VAL A 863 22.58 3.69 -29.06
C VAL A 863 21.09 3.95 -28.88
N ILE A 864 20.54 3.53 -27.74
CA ILE A 864 19.13 3.75 -27.37
C ILE A 864 19.04 5.05 -26.56
N ARG A 865 18.31 6.05 -27.08
CA ARG A 865 18.18 7.38 -26.48
C ARG A 865 17.09 7.48 -25.43
N SER A 866 15.98 6.80 -25.67
CA SER A 866 14.85 6.67 -24.76
C SER A 866 14.13 5.36 -25.03
N ALA A 867 13.48 4.81 -24.00
CA ALA A 867 12.76 3.55 -24.12
C ALA A 867 11.54 3.50 -23.21
N GLN A 868 10.52 2.77 -23.63
CA GLN A 868 9.24 2.58 -22.95
C GLN A 868 8.79 1.13 -23.09
N ALA A 869 8.53 0.45 -21.98
CA ALA A 869 7.89 -0.88 -22.00
C ALA A 869 6.44 -0.76 -22.48
N VAL A 870 6.04 -1.69 -23.32
CA VAL A 870 4.65 -1.77 -23.82
C VAL A 870 3.81 -2.61 -22.85
N ASP A 871 2.57 -2.22 -22.66
CA ASP A 871 1.59 -2.89 -21.81
C ASP A 871 0.33 -3.33 -22.58
N GLY A 872 -0.77 -3.54 -21.88
CA GLY A 872 -2.08 -3.87 -22.46
C GLY A 872 -2.68 -2.79 -23.37
N ASN A 873 -2.16 -1.55 -23.32
CA ASN A 873 -2.65 -0.44 -24.14
C ASN A 873 -2.02 -0.38 -25.53
N GLY A 874 -0.91 -1.10 -25.74
CA GLY A 874 -0.25 -1.24 -27.03
C GLY A 874 0.74 -0.12 -27.37
N VAL A 875 1.31 -0.24 -28.58
CA VAL A 875 2.40 0.62 -29.09
C VAL A 875 1.97 2.08 -29.27
N ALA A 876 0.73 2.31 -29.71
CA ALA A 876 0.23 3.67 -29.95
C ALA A 876 0.20 4.51 -28.68
N ASP A 877 -0.24 3.91 -27.57
CA ASP A 877 -0.25 4.53 -26.25
C ASP A 877 1.18 4.78 -25.74
N ALA A 878 2.09 3.80 -25.87
CA ALA A 878 3.48 3.93 -25.48
C ALA A 878 4.17 5.10 -26.20
N VAL A 879 4.04 5.16 -27.53
CA VAL A 879 4.61 6.25 -28.36
C VAL A 879 4.00 7.61 -28.00
N ALA A 880 2.68 7.66 -27.72
CA ALA A 880 2.02 8.91 -27.33
C ALA A 880 2.59 9.45 -26.01
N LYS A 881 2.71 8.59 -25.00
CA LYS A 881 3.26 8.96 -23.70
C LYS A 881 4.73 9.40 -23.77
N MET A 882 5.56 8.71 -24.57
CA MET A 882 6.93 9.14 -24.86
C MET A 882 6.99 10.53 -25.52
N ALA A 883 6.04 10.83 -26.40
CA ALA A 883 6.00 12.07 -27.17
C ALA A 883 5.60 13.31 -26.34
N PHE A 884 4.74 13.13 -25.34
CA PHE A 884 4.10 14.23 -24.58
C PHE A 884 5.12 15.10 -23.83
N GLY A 885 6.12 14.50 -23.18
CA GLY A 885 7.06 15.18 -22.29
C GLY A 885 7.87 16.29 -22.96
N ASN A 886 8.27 16.11 -24.21
CA ASN A 886 9.00 17.09 -24.99
C ASN A 886 8.19 17.65 -26.17
N LYS A 887 6.92 17.22 -26.32
CA LYS A 887 6.04 17.57 -27.45
C LYS A 887 6.68 17.28 -28.82
N ILE A 888 7.42 16.18 -28.89
CA ILE A 888 7.99 15.67 -30.14
C ILE A 888 6.94 14.79 -30.81
N GLY A 889 6.61 15.09 -32.09
CA GLY A 889 5.60 14.33 -32.82
C GLY A 889 6.09 12.95 -33.23
N ALA A 890 5.19 12.08 -33.68
CA ALA A 890 5.51 10.78 -34.20
C ALA A 890 4.72 10.43 -35.46
N LYS A 891 5.37 9.74 -36.39
CA LYS A 891 4.75 9.17 -37.59
C LYS A 891 4.85 7.67 -37.58
N PHE A 892 3.71 7.01 -37.57
CA PHE A 892 3.63 5.55 -37.62
C PHE A 892 3.89 5.02 -39.02
N CYS A 893 4.48 3.84 -39.11
CA CYS A 893 4.82 3.25 -40.40
C CYS A 893 3.58 2.69 -41.14
N LYS A 894 3.59 2.76 -42.46
CA LYS A 894 2.48 2.31 -43.34
C LYS A 894 2.43 0.80 -43.63
N HIS A 895 3.48 0.05 -43.24
CA HIS A 895 3.59 -1.36 -43.58
C HIS A 895 3.02 -2.30 -42.53
N LYS A 896 2.60 -1.76 -41.37
CA LYS A 896 1.88 -2.50 -40.35
C LYS A 896 0.38 -2.15 -40.42
N PRO A 897 -0.53 -3.10 -40.16
CA PRO A 897 -1.96 -2.80 -40.09
C PRO A 897 -2.24 -1.90 -38.88
N LYS A 898 -3.31 -1.11 -38.91
CA LYS A 898 -3.65 -0.17 -37.84
C LYS A 898 -3.85 -0.88 -36.50
N GLU A 899 -4.44 -2.06 -36.48
CA GLU A 899 -4.68 -2.90 -35.33
C GLU A 899 -3.40 -3.25 -34.56
N TYR A 900 -2.28 -3.43 -35.28
CA TYR A 900 -0.98 -3.73 -34.68
C TYR A 900 -0.57 -2.73 -33.60
N PHE A 901 -0.90 -1.46 -33.75
CA PHE A 901 -0.53 -0.41 -32.82
C PHE A 901 -1.36 -0.39 -31.53
N PHE A 902 -2.48 -1.11 -31.50
CA PHE A 902 -3.41 -1.21 -30.36
C PHE A 902 -3.44 -2.60 -29.70
N THR A 903 -2.68 -3.54 -30.23
CA THR A 903 -2.57 -4.90 -29.66
C THR A 903 -1.70 -4.87 -28.39
N PRO A 904 -2.08 -5.60 -27.30
CA PRO A 904 -1.25 -5.75 -26.12
C PRO A 904 0.16 -6.25 -26.45
N GLY A 905 1.19 -5.67 -25.82
CA GLY A 905 2.59 -5.97 -26.09
C GLY A 905 3.45 -6.13 -24.84
N TYR A 906 2.96 -6.89 -23.85
CA TYR A 906 3.70 -7.13 -22.61
C TYR A 906 5.09 -7.72 -22.88
N GLY A 907 6.12 -7.15 -22.25
CA GLY A 907 7.51 -7.53 -22.44
C GLY A 907 8.19 -6.94 -23.67
N GLU A 908 7.43 -6.31 -24.59
CA GLU A 908 7.99 -5.55 -25.71
C GLU A 908 8.43 -4.16 -25.25
N ILE A 909 9.44 -3.59 -25.91
CA ILE A 909 9.99 -2.28 -25.57
C ILE A 909 10.04 -1.40 -26.84
N VAL A 910 9.41 -0.22 -26.79
CA VAL A 910 9.56 0.82 -27.80
C VAL A 910 10.80 1.66 -27.47
N ALA A 911 11.62 1.95 -28.48
CA ALA A 911 12.85 2.74 -28.31
C ALA A 911 13.00 3.79 -29.40
N GLU A 912 13.63 4.90 -29.01
CA GLU A 912 14.11 5.96 -29.91
C GLU A 912 15.58 5.71 -30.23
N ILE A 913 15.93 5.70 -31.53
CA ILE A 913 17.25 5.38 -32.05
C ILE A 913 17.58 6.33 -33.21
N ASP A 914 18.83 6.74 -33.34
CA ASP A 914 19.25 7.49 -34.53
C ASP A 914 19.18 6.61 -35.78
N GLU A 915 18.89 7.20 -36.94
CA GLU A 915 18.78 6.49 -38.25
C GLU A 915 20.05 5.72 -38.60
N GLU A 916 21.22 6.29 -38.30
CA GLU A 916 22.52 5.69 -38.55
C GLU A 916 22.83 4.48 -37.64
N ASP A 917 22.22 4.43 -36.46
CA ASP A 917 22.44 3.35 -35.49
C ASP A 917 21.59 2.10 -35.77
N LEU A 918 20.68 2.13 -36.74
CA LEU A 918 19.94 0.91 -37.15
C LEU A 918 20.87 -0.22 -37.58
N ALA A 919 22.02 0.10 -38.22
CA ALA A 919 23.02 -0.90 -38.58
C ALA A 919 23.69 -1.54 -37.36
N VAL A 920 23.76 -0.83 -36.23
CA VAL A 920 24.28 -1.35 -34.97
C VAL A 920 23.30 -2.36 -34.37
N LEU A 921 21.97 -2.09 -34.47
CA LEU A 921 20.95 -3.04 -34.05
C LEU A 921 21.02 -4.34 -34.86
N ASP A 922 21.14 -4.21 -36.18
CA ASP A 922 21.26 -5.38 -37.07
C ASP A 922 22.51 -6.21 -36.74
N ALA A 923 23.64 -5.53 -36.48
CA ALA A 923 24.89 -6.18 -36.07
C ALA A 923 24.80 -6.85 -34.69
N ALA A 924 24.08 -6.27 -33.74
CA ALA A 924 23.82 -6.86 -32.43
C ALA A 924 22.88 -8.08 -32.48
N GLY A 925 22.17 -8.26 -33.60
CA GLY A 925 21.24 -9.36 -33.79
C GLY A 925 20.04 -9.29 -32.84
N VAL A 926 19.53 -8.11 -32.53
CA VAL A 926 18.27 -7.92 -31.80
C VAL A 926 17.10 -8.06 -32.75
N SER A 927 16.00 -8.62 -32.25
CA SER A 927 14.74 -8.72 -33.01
C SER A 927 13.91 -7.45 -32.77
N TYR A 928 13.58 -6.74 -33.86
CA TYR A 928 12.80 -5.51 -33.75
C TYR A 928 11.93 -5.25 -34.98
N ASP A 929 10.86 -4.51 -34.75
CA ASP A 929 10.01 -3.92 -35.78
C ASP A 929 10.31 -2.42 -35.95
N LYS A 930 10.40 -1.93 -37.15
CA LYS A 930 10.42 -0.48 -37.44
C LYS A 930 8.97 0.01 -37.39
N ILE A 931 8.63 0.77 -36.33
CA ILE A 931 7.25 1.19 -36.09
C ILE A 931 6.98 2.65 -36.51
N GLY A 932 8.02 3.44 -36.73
CA GLY A 932 7.82 4.83 -37.13
C GLY A 932 9.08 5.69 -37.06
N LYS A 933 8.85 6.99 -36.98
CA LYS A 933 9.89 8.01 -36.77
C LYS A 933 9.34 9.19 -36.00
N THR A 934 10.20 9.90 -35.29
CA THR A 934 9.89 11.15 -34.61
C THR A 934 9.79 12.33 -35.60
N LEU A 935 8.94 13.30 -35.25
CA LEU A 935 8.69 14.51 -36.06
C LEU A 935 9.02 15.75 -35.25
N ASP A 936 9.50 16.80 -35.96
CA ASP A 936 9.66 18.12 -35.38
C ASP A 936 8.29 18.80 -35.08
N LYS A 937 7.30 18.55 -35.95
CA LYS A 937 5.93 19.05 -35.71
C LYS A 937 5.27 18.27 -34.56
N PRO A 938 4.62 18.93 -33.58
CA PRO A 938 3.94 18.30 -32.46
C PRO A 938 2.59 17.69 -32.91
N GLN A 939 2.66 16.57 -33.59
CA GLN A 939 1.50 15.85 -34.12
C GLN A 939 1.80 14.36 -34.29
N PHE A 940 0.76 13.54 -34.37
CA PHE A 940 0.83 12.12 -34.72
C PHE A 940 0.29 11.92 -36.11
N GLU A 941 0.98 11.11 -36.92
CA GLU A 941 0.59 10.79 -38.29
C GLU A 941 0.51 9.27 -38.48
N CYS A 942 -0.58 8.79 -39.06
CA CYS A 942 -0.71 7.43 -39.56
C CYS A 942 -1.45 7.47 -40.90
N ASP A 943 -0.83 6.97 -41.95
CA ASP A 943 -1.28 7.12 -43.34
C ASP A 943 -1.56 8.59 -43.70
N ASP A 944 -2.83 8.93 -43.97
CA ASP A 944 -3.28 10.28 -44.32
C ASP A 944 -3.98 10.95 -43.12
N GLU A 945 -4.08 10.24 -41.96
CA GLU A 945 -4.68 10.76 -40.74
C GLU A 945 -3.65 11.53 -39.90
N VAL A 946 -4.03 12.72 -39.47
CA VAL A 946 -3.19 13.60 -38.65
C VAL A 946 -3.96 13.94 -37.37
N ILE A 947 -3.28 13.82 -36.24
CA ILE A 947 -3.80 14.14 -34.90
C ILE A 947 -2.85 15.18 -34.31
N SER A 948 -3.35 16.34 -33.91
CA SER A 948 -2.50 17.33 -33.25
C SER A 948 -2.11 16.87 -31.85
N MET A 949 -0.97 17.35 -31.35
CA MET A 949 -0.54 17.08 -29.98
C MET A 949 -1.59 17.59 -28.96
N GLU A 950 -2.26 18.69 -29.27
CA GLU A 950 -3.30 19.27 -28.42
C GLU A 950 -4.53 18.36 -28.32
N GLU A 951 -5.02 17.81 -29.46
CA GLU A 951 -6.13 16.84 -29.46
C GLU A 951 -5.78 15.59 -28.64
N ALA A 952 -4.56 15.06 -28.81
CA ALA A 952 -4.09 13.89 -28.10
C ALA A 952 -3.98 14.15 -26.58
N LEU A 953 -3.38 15.28 -26.18
CA LEU A 953 -3.28 15.68 -24.78
C LEU A 953 -4.65 15.93 -24.14
N SER A 954 -5.58 16.56 -24.87
CA SER A 954 -6.95 16.79 -24.39
C SER A 954 -7.68 15.48 -24.14
N ALA A 955 -7.57 14.52 -25.06
CA ALA A 955 -8.15 13.18 -24.86
C ALA A 955 -7.51 12.45 -23.68
N TRP A 956 -6.17 12.53 -23.56
CA TRP A 956 -5.42 11.84 -22.50
C TRP A 956 -5.69 12.41 -21.10
N SER A 957 -5.79 13.74 -20.95
CA SER A 957 -6.01 14.39 -19.65
C SER A 957 -7.50 14.50 -19.26
N GLY A 958 -8.40 14.55 -20.24
CA GLY A 958 -9.82 14.87 -20.03
C GLY A 958 -10.56 13.93 -19.09
N THR A 959 -10.27 12.63 -19.14
CA THR A 959 -10.95 11.63 -18.29
C THR A 959 -10.58 11.79 -16.81
N CYS A 960 -9.31 12.03 -16.49
CA CYS A 960 -8.89 12.25 -15.11
C CYS A 960 -9.54 13.51 -14.51
N LEU A 961 -9.70 14.56 -15.30
CA LEU A 961 -10.35 15.80 -14.87
C LEU A 961 -11.84 15.65 -14.55
N LEU A 962 -12.47 14.54 -14.93
CA LEU A 962 -13.85 14.25 -14.55
C LEU A 962 -14.00 13.92 -13.06
N TYR A 963 -12.95 13.37 -12.43
CA TYR A 963 -13.01 12.93 -11.04
C TYR A 963 -11.92 13.54 -10.14
N THR A 964 -11.00 14.34 -10.69
CA THR A 964 -10.03 15.11 -9.93
C THR A 964 -10.24 16.61 -10.18
N SER A 965 -9.89 17.43 -9.22
CA SER A 965 -9.85 18.88 -9.42
C SER A 965 -8.65 19.24 -10.31
N PRO A 966 -8.76 20.25 -11.18
CA PRO A 966 -7.60 20.81 -11.85
C PRO A 966 -6.56 21.27 -10.84
N SER A 967 -5.29 21.00 -11.14
CA SER A 967 -4.21 21.56 -10.33
C SER A 967 -4.32 23.09 -10.28
N PRO A 968 -3.96 23.72 -9.14
CA PRO A 968 -3.83 25.18 -9.09
C PRO A 968 -2.88 25.78 -10.13
N ARG A 969 -2.05 24.91 -10.76
CA ARG A 969 -1.15 25.32 -11.87
C ARG A 969 -1.86 25.35 -13.23
N ASP A 970 -3.03 24.72 -13.34
CA ASP A 970 -3.82 24.65 -14.58
C ASP A 970 -4.99 25.66 -14.59
N ALA A 971 -5.16 26.44 -13.52
CA ALA A 971 -6.20 27.46 -13.34
C ALA A 971 -5.75 28.87 -13.80
#